data_61b5ed032704ed958f1803bebf20e99f
#
_entry.id   61b5ed032704ed958f1803bebf20e99f
#
_cell.length_a   1.000
_cell.length_b   1.000
_cell.length_c   1.000
_cell.angle_alpha   90.00
_cell.angle_beta   90.00
_cell.angle_gamma   90.00
#
_symmetry.space_group_name_H-M   'P 1'
#
loop_
_entity.id
_entity.type
_entity.pdbx_description
1 polymer ?
#
loop_
_entity_poly.entity_id
_entity_poly.type
_entity_poly.pdbx_seq_one_letter_code
_entity_poly.pdbx_strand_id
1 'polypeptide(L)'
;MKKLGIDIGSTTLKCVLLSEEGEILYKSYERHYSKINETLGTVLEQLDREYRGETFSVALSGSAGMGIAEHAGLPFVQEVFAEQIAVKNLAPGTDVVIELGGEDAKILFLTGGFEMRMNGTCAGGTGAFIDQMATLMNITPDEMNELSKKHEKLYTIASRCGVFAKSDIQPLLNQGARKEDVSASIFLAVVNQTIAGLAQGREFAGNILYLGGPLTFLSELRASFDTALMTHGVCPENSLYYVSLGAAYSGTGEELTPKVLADRLREAQGKGSYNRMHPLFENSEEYRVFCERHEKASLGTTEVTEPMGDLFLGIDAGSTTVKCVLADEDGNILEPYYTLNNGNPVPLVKGYLERILRKYPDVVIRASAVTGYGEEIIRSAFSVDFGIVETIAHYTAAKRFRPDVDFILDIGGQDIKCFRIRNGAIDSLYLNEACSSGCGSFLQTFAGALGLTAEEFSQLALYAQNPVDLGSRCTVFMNSSVKQAQKDGATVEDIAAGLSISVVKNALYKVIRCVSADQLGNNIVVQGGTFLSDAVLRAFEQELGKEVIRPKYAPIMGAYGAALFAKQREEAGFPCGGLISREGLQNFVHEVRATTCQGCTNHCALTINTFSGGRRFIAGNRCEKPLALKEKSEKYDLYEYKTELLKACCQDRKEEGKPSVGIPFGLNMYELLPFWYAFFHRLGFSVLVSPFSTRELYTKGQHTIPSDTACYPAKLMHGHIEALLERHPDAIFYPDMTYNADEHMGVNHYNCPVVAYYPQVLRMNIRKLQETVYIDDFVSVSDRKKFLSRMKEILPKYFPRVKGRDIHAATEEAYRAYADYFRKIREKAAQFMAVAREKKLPMIVLAGRPYHVDPEVNHGIHTLITRLGAVVLTEDSLSDKVKPFETVVRNQWTYHARLYSAAKYVAQSKDNINLVQLVSFGCGVDAITTDEVREILEKTGKIYTQIKIDEISNMGAVTIRLRSLFSAAEEKERRMTNE
;
A
#
# COMPACT_ATOMS: atom_id res chain seq x y z
N MET A 1 39.85 -17.23 31.17
CA MET A 1 39.93 -15.84 30.68
C MET A 1 38.55 -15.34 30.38
N LYS A 2 38.23 -14.13 30.85
CA LYS A 2 36.93 -13.48 30.61
C LYS A 2 36.75 -13.21 29.10
N LYS A 3 35.51 -13.28 28.61
CA LYS A 3 35.18 -13.16 27.18
C LYS A 3 34.19 -12.03 26.95
N LEU A 4 34.55 -11.08 26.10
CA LEU A 4 33.74 -9.92 25.74
C LEU A 4 33.15 -10.11 24.34
N GLY A 5 31.84 -10.18 24.23
CA GLY A 5 31.12 -10.20 22.97
C GLY A 5 30.36 -8.90 22.76
N ILE A 6 30.59 -8.28 21.60
CA ILE A 6 29.93 -7.00 21.24
C ILE A 6 29.15 -7.21 19.96
N ASP A 7 27.85 -6.98 20.01
CA ASP A 7 26.97 -6.99 18.87
C ASP A 7 26.60 -5.54 18.49
N ILE A 8 27.03 -5.09 17.33
CA ILE A 8 26.72 -3.78 16.79
C ILE A 8 25.69 -3.95 15.68
N GLY A 9 24.42 -3.93 16.08
CA GLY A 9 23.30 -4.01 15.16
C GLY A 9 23.02 -2.70 14.43
N SER A 10 21.98 -2.67 13.62
CA SER A 10 21.58 -1.50 12.85
C SER A 10 21.06 -0.33 13.70
N THR A 11 20.45 -0.63 14.86
CA THR A 11 19.82 0.37 15.74
C THR A 11 20.35 0.33 17.17
N THR A 12 20.94 -0.79 17.57
CA THR A 12 21.32 -1.04 18.97
C THR A 12 22.71 -1.65 19.07
N LEU A 13 23.39 -1.32 20.16
CA LEU A 13 24.64 -1.92 20.58
C LEU A 13 24.37 -2.79 21.81
N LYS A 14 24.85 -4.04 21.79
CA LYS A 14 24.73 -4.96 22.89
C LYS A 14 26.13 -5.48 23.25
N CYS A 15 26.41 -5.51 24.53
CA CYS A 15 27.69 -5.92 25.03
C CYS A 15 27.49 -6.92 26.18
N VAL A 16 28.23 -8.03 26.13
CA VAL A 16 28.20 -9.05 27.20
C VAL A 16 29.61 -9.46 27.57
N LEU A 17 29.90 -9.46 28.86
CA LEU A 17 31.13 -10.00 29.42
C LEU A 17 30.82 -11.29 30.19
N LEU A 18 31.49 -12.37 29.79
CA LEU A 18 31.38 -13.68 30.45
C LEU A 18 32.61 -13.97 31.34
N SER A 19 32.37 -14.66 32.48
CA SER A 19 33.44 -15.27 33.29
C SER A 19 34.09 -16.42 32.51
N GLU A 20 35.13 -17.02 33.09
CA GLU A 20 35.77 -18.24 32.52
C GLU A 20 34.81 -19.43 32.50
N GLU A 21 33.91 -19.49 33.50
CA GLU A 21 32.87 -20.51 33.65
C GLU A 21 31.67 -20.29 32.76
N GLY A 22 31.57 -19.12 32.08
CA GLY A 22 30.48 -18.77 31.17
C GLY A 22 29.32 -18.02 31.86
N GLU A 23 29.51 -17.52 33.08
CA GLU A 23 28.52 -16.68 33.75
C GLU A 23 28.56 -15.24 33.23
N ILE A 24 27.41 -14.60 33.12
CA ILE A 24 27.31 -13.20 32.66
C ILE A 24 27.72 -12.26 33.79
N LEU A 25 28.86 -11.61 33.66
CA LEU A 25 29.39 -10.63 34.59
C LEU A 25 28.88 -9.21 34.33
N TYR A 26 28.69 -8.88 33.04
CA TYR A 26 28.19 -7.57 32.61
C TYR A 26 27.34 -7.76 31.35
N LYS A 27 26.28 -6.96 31.23
CA LYS A 27 25.50 -6.84 29.98
C LYS A 27 24.97 -5.42 29.86
N SER A 28 24.99 -4.89 28.63
CA SER A 28 24.36 -3.61 28.26
C SER A 28 23.61 -3.69 26.96
N TYR A 29 22.57 -2.88 26.84
CA TYR A 29 21.73 -2.75 25.68
C TYR A 29 21.44 -1.26 25.45
N GLU A 30 22.03 -0.66 24.40
CA GLU A 30 21.97 0.77 24.15
C GLU A 30 21.48 1.06 22.72
N ARG A 31 20.59 2.05 22.59
CA ARG A 31 20.27 2.60 21.25
C ARG A 31 21.32 3.63 20.85
N HIS A 32 21.95 3.45 19.70
CA HIS A 32 23.05 4.33 19.28
C HIS A 32 22.62 5.51 18.40
N TYR A 33 21.39 5.56 17.91
CA TYR A 33 20.87 6.67 17.05
C TYR A 33 21.89 7.11 15.98
N SER A 34 22.51 6.15 15.32
CA SER A 34 23.62 6.32 14.34
C SER A 34 24.94 6.87 14.90
N LYS A 35 25.03 7.12 16.22
CA LYS A 35 26.23 7.54 16.92
C LYS A 35 27.00 6.34 17.53
N ILE A 36 27.31 5.37 16.67
CA ILE A 36 27.85 4.06 17.11
C ILE A 36 29.11 4.24 17.96
N ASN A 37 30.04 5.07 17.49
CA ASN A 37 31.35 5.26 18.15
C ASN A 37 31.22 5.96 19.51
N GLU A 38 30.32 6.93 19.66
CA GLU A 38 30.05 7.60 20.94
C GLU A 38 29.46 6.60 21.95
N THR A 39 28.45 5.82 21.49
CA THR A 39 27.79 4.82 22.33
C THR A 39 28.75 3.71 22.74
N LEU A 40 29.53 3.19 21.79
CA LEU A 40 30.53 2.16 22.07
C LEU A 40 31.62 2.68 23.01
N GLY A 41 32.09 3.91 22.81
CA GLY A 41 33.05 4.57 23.69
C GLY A 41 32.54 4.64 25.12
N THR A 42 31.28 5.04 25.33
CA THR A 42 30.64 5.11 26.64
C THR A 42 30.59 3.75 27.35
N VAL A 43 30.21 2.69 26.63
CA VAL A 43 30.15 1.32 27.15
C VAL A 43 31.55 0.83 27.54
N LEU A 44 32.58 1.08 26.71
CA LEU A 44 33.95 0.68 26.99
C LEU A 44 34.57 1.47 28.14
N GLU A 45 34.25 2.75 28.28
CA GLU A 45 34.67 3.56 29.44
C GLU A 45 34.07 3.03 30.75
N GLN A 46 32.84 2.56 30.72
CA GLN A 46 32.20 1.93 31.85
C GLN A 46 32.90 0.61 32.18
N LEU A 47 33.16 -0.24 31.21
CA LEU A 47 33.92 -1.48 31.42
C LEU A 47 35.33 -1.24 31.94
N ASP A 48 36.03 -0.19 31.46
CA ASP A 48 37.37 0.18 31.96
C ASP A 48 37.35 0.68 33.43
N ARG A 49 36.26 1.29 33.90
CA ARG A 49 36.09 1.68 35.28
C ARG A 49 35.85 0.47 36.19
N GLU A 50 35.01 -0.49 35.76
CA GLU A 50 34.63 -1.64 36.57
C GLU A 50 35.70 -2.72 36.58
N TYR A 51 36.43 -2.92 35.45
CA TYR A 51 37.41 -3.99 35.23
C TYR A 51 38.79 -3.44 34.83
N ARG A 52 39.22 -2.40 35.55
CA ARG A 52 40.44 -1.65 35.23
C ARG A 52 41.69 -2.51 35.14
N GLY A 53 42.32 -2.52 33.98
CA GLY A 53 43.56 -3.25 33.75
C GLY A 53 43.39 -4.74 33.48
N GLU A 54 42.15 -5.24 33.45
CA GLU A 54 41.90 -6.63 33.02
C GLU A 54 41.86 -6.76 31.52
N THR A 55 42.32 -7.93 31.02
CA THR A 55 42.28 -8.28 29.61
C THR A 55 41.10 -9.21 29.32
N PHE A 56 40.45 -9.01 28.24
CA PHE A 56 39.33 -9.83 27.76
C PHE A 56 39.66 -10.40 26.35
N SER A 57 39.15 -11.62 26.09
CA SER A 57 39.06 -12.12 24.73
C SER A 57 37.87 -11.42 24.04
N VAL A 58 38.15 -10.51 23.08
CA VAL A 58 37.17 -9.64 22.45
C VAL A 58 36.79 -10.15 21.07
N ALA A 59 35.48 -10.29 20.81
CA ALA A 59 34.95 -10.59 19.50
C ALA A 59 33.76 -9.67 19.17
N LEU A 60 33.71 -9.16 17.95
CA LEU A 60 32.63 -8.32 17.44
C LEU A 60 31.68 -9.12 16.56
N SER A 61 30.42 -8.69 16.55
CA SER A 61 29.37 -9.19 15.67
C SER A 61 28.40 -8.06 15.26
N GLY A 62 27.39 -8.39 14.48
CA GLY A 62 26.33 -7.48 14.10
C GLY A 62 26.55 -6.81 12.73
N SER A 63 25.45 -6.38 12.12
CA SER A 63 25.44 -5.86 10.75
C SER A 63 26.28 -4.58 10.55
N ALA A 64 26.38 -3.72 11.60
CA ALA A 64 27.22 -2.54 11.58
C ALA A 64 28.64 -2.80 12.13
N GLY A 65 28.87 -3.94 12.77
CA GLY A 65 30.15 -4.30 13.38
C GLY A 65 31.25 -4.72 12.41
N MET A 66 30.90 -5.24 11.23
CA MET A 66 31.87 -5.79 10.27
C MET A 66 32.89 -4.74 9.82
N GLY A 67 32.41 -3.58 9.34
CA GLY A 67 33.31 -2.52 8.89
C GLY A 67 34.19 -1.95 10.01
N ILE A 68 33.64 -1.83 11.23
CA ILE A 68 34.37 -1.39 12.41
C ILE A 68 35.43 -2.42 12.78
N ALA A 69 35.10 -3.70 12.80
CA ALA A 69 36.04 -4.78 13.09
C ALA A 69 37.19 -4.82 12.06
N GLU A 70 36.89 -4.69 10.78
CA GLU A 70 37.88 -4.69 9.69
C GLU A 70 38.87 -3.52 9.83
N HIS A 71 38.33 -2.29 10.04
CA HIS A 71 39.19 -1.10 10.18
C HIS A 71 40.01 -1.07 11.49
N ALA A 72 39.48 -1.65 12.55
CA ALA A 72 40.14 -1.75 13.84
C ALA A 72 41.03 -3.01 13.97
N GLY A 73 41.04 -3.89 12.99
CA GLY A 73 41.78 -5.15 13.01
C GLY A 73 41.32 -6.11 14.10
N LEU A 74 40.00 -6.16 14.39
CA LEU A 74 39.38 -6.95 15.45
C LEU A 74 38.71 -8.22 14.89
N PRO A 75 38.68 -9.31 15.67
CA PRO A 75 37.95 -10.51 15.30
C PRO A 75 36.47 -10.24 15.12
N PHE A 76 35.90 -10.71 14.01
CA PHE A 76 34.48 -10.59 13.69
C PHE A 76 33.85 -11.98 13.52
N VAL A 77 32.70 -12.17 14.19
CA VAL A 77 31.87 -13.36 14.07
C VAL A 77 30.58 -12.98 13.36
N GLN A 78 30.28 -13.63 12.24
CA GLN A 78 29.04 -13.37 11.53
C GLN A 78 27.84 -13.63 12.44
N GLU A 79 26.88 -12.73 12.42
CA GLU A 79 25.73 -12.68 13.31
C GLU A 79 24.98 -14.02 13.43
N VAL A 80 24.70 -14.66 12.28
CA VAL A 80 23.99 -15.95 12.24
C VAL A 80 24.79 -17.09 12.90
N PHE A 81 26.12 -17.10 12.74
CA PHE A 81 26.97 -18.09 13.39
C PHE A 81 27.07 -17.82 14.89
N ALA A 82 27.14 -16.55 15.30
CA ALA A 82 27.12 -16.17 16.71
C ALA A 82 25.81 -16.64 17.34
N GLU A 83 24.67 -16.36 16.72
CA GLU A 83 23.36 -16.80 17.19
C GLU A 83 23.27 -18.32 17.30
N GLN A 84 23.73 -19.06 16.29
CA GLN A 84 23.76 -20.54 16.32
C GLN A 84 24.62 -21.07 17.46
N ILE A 85 25.79 -20.47 17.72
CA ILE A 85 26.66 -20.82 18.83
C ILE A 85 25.93 -20.61 20.17
N ALA A 86 25.27 -19.45 20.33
CA ALA A 86 24.52 -19.16 21.54
C ALA A 86 23.38 -20.15 21.76
N VAL A 87 22.56 -20.42 20.73
CA VAL A 87 21.44 -21.35 20.81
C VAL A 87 21.92 -22.76 21.18
N LYS A 88 23.01 -23.25 20.58
CA LYS A 88 23.59 -24.54 20.87
C LYS A 88 24.04 -24.66 22.35
N ASN A 89 24.54 -23.58 22.92
CA ASN A 89 25.03 -23.59 24.33
C ASN A 89 23.94 -23.34 25.35
N LEU A 90 22.96 -22.45 25.03
CA LEU A 90 21.99 -21.95 26.02
C LEU A 90 20.60 -22.60 25.88
N ALA A 91 20.24 -23.07 24.70
CA ALA A 91 18.93 -23.67 24.41
C ALA A 91 19.08 -24.92 23.50
N PRO A 92 19.85 -25.96 23.94
CA PRO A 92 20.00 -27.18 23.18
C PRO A 92 18.64 -27.88 23.02
N GLY A 93 18.35 -28.32 21.81
CA GLY A 93 17.03 -28.92 21.49
C GLY A 93 16.04 -27.95 20.87
N THR A 94 16.44 -26.72 20.54
CA THR A 94 15.67 -25.82 19.70
C THR A 94 15.63 -26.31 18.26
N ASP A 95 14.44 -26.36 17.66
CA ASP A 95 14.24 -26.78 16.26
C ASP A 95 14.18 -25.56 15.33
N VAL A 96 13.54 -24.49 15.77
CA VAL A 96 13.37 -23.25 14.99
C VAL A 96 13.66 -22.04 15.85
N VAL A 97 14.42 -21.08 15.32
CA VAL A 97 14.59 -19.76 15.93
C VAL A 97 13.88 -18.73 15.07
N ILE A 98 13.07 -17.88 15.69
CA ILE A 98 12.50 -16.68 15.07
C ILE A 98 13.14 -15.48 15.77
N GLU A 99 13.95 -14.72 15.06
CA GLU A 99 14.54 -13.48 15.53
C GLU A 99 13.94 -12.29 14.80
N LEU A 100 13.46 -11.32 15.58
CA LEU A 100 13.07 -10.00 15.05
C LEU A 100 14.05 -8.96 15.58
N GLY A 101 14.85 -8.42 14.69
CA GLY A 101 15.76 -7.31 14.97
C GLY A 101 15.11 -5.95 14.83
N GLY A 102 15.94 -4.90 14.89
CA GLY A 102 15.48 -3.52 14.63
C GLY A 102 15.05 -3.32 13.19
N GLU A 103 15.76 -3.90 12.22
CA GLU A 103 15.52 -3.72 10.79
C GLU A 103 15.56 -5.01 9.97
N ASP A 104 15.86 -6.12 10.58
CA ASP A 104 15.91 -7.44 9.98
C ASP A 104 15.01 -8.43 10.74
N ALA A 105 14.58 -9.44 10.05
CA ALA A 105 13.88 -10.59 10.58
C ALA A 105 14.57 -11.86 10.06
N LYS A 106 14.78 -12.84 10.90
CA LYS A 106 15.47 -14.09 10.58
C LYS A 106 14.69 -15.28 11.08
N ILE A 107 14.77 -16.38 10.34
CA ILE A 107 14.31 -17.69 10.80
C ILE A 107 15.47 -18.67 10.57
N LEU A 108 15.85 -19.35 11.63
CA LEU A 108 16.83 -20.42 11.58
C LEU A 108 16.10 -21.76 11.80
N PHE A 109 16.21 -22.65 10.83
CA PHE A 109 15.77 -24.03 10.97
C PHE A 109 16.99 -24.88 11.33
N LEU A 110 16.97 -25.51 12.51
CA LEU A 110 18.11 -26.22 13.07
C LEU A 110 18.02 -27.73 12.90
N THR A 111 16.80 -28.27 12.67
CA THR A 111 16.52 -29.70 12.44
C THR A 111 16.25 -29.95 10.96
N GLY A 112 16.63 -31.14 10.48
CA GLY A 112 16.50 -31.52 9.07
C GLY A 112 17.51 -30.82 8.12
N GLY A 113 18.66 -30.40 8.67
CA GLY A 113 19.67 -29.57 7.99
C GLY A 113 19.57 -28.10 8.39
N PHE A 114 20.72 -27.47 8.62
CA PHE A 114 20.78 -26.04 8.95
C PHE A 114 20.34 -25.21 7.73
N GLU A 115 19.30 -24.43 7.92
CA GLU A 115 18.82 -23.47 6.92
C GLU A 115 18.51 -22.14 7.59
N MET A 116 19.03 -21.06 7.00
CA MET A 116 18.76 -19.69 7.45
C MET A 116 18.00 -18.93 6.37
N ARG A 117 16.97 -18.21 6.80
CA ARG A 117 16.21 -17.29 5.95
C ARG A 117 16.12 -15.93 6.62
N MET A 118 16.41 -14.90 5.86
CA MET A 118 16.44 -13.52 6.36
C MET A 118 15.81 -12.60 5.32
N ASN A 119 15.08 -11.60 5.79
CA ASN A 119 14.65 -10.51 4.94
C ASN A 119 15.80 -9.51 4.76
N GLY A 120 16.49 -9.58 3.63
CA GLY A 120 17.67 -8.73 3.38
C GLY A 120 17.39 -7.30 2.91
N THR A 121 16.15 -6.96 2.56
CA THR A 121 15.85 -5.72 1.84
C THR A 121 14.63 -4.94 2.34
N CYS A 122 13.82 -5.50 3.21
CA CYS A 122 12.58 -4.86 3.65
C CYS A 122 12.47 -4.85 5.18
N ALA A 123 12.35 -3.65 5.77
CA ALA A 123 12.13 -3.49 7.22
C ALA A 123 10.70 -3.88 7.66
N GLY A 124 9.84 -4.32 6.78
CA GLY A 124 8.54 -4.85 7.13
C GLY A 124 8.67 -6.10 7.99
N GLY A 125 7.88 -6.20 9.06
CA GLY A 125 7.98 -7.30 10.00
C GLY A 125 9.10 -7.15 11.03
N THR A 126 9.66 -5.96 11.22
CA THR A 126 10.78 -5.68 12.13
C THR A 126 10.42 -4.65 13.20
N GLY A 127 11.33 -4.42 14.15
CA GLY A 127 11.15 -3.42 15.20
C GLY A 127 10.95 -2.00 14.66
N ALA A 128 11.70 -1.62 13.64
CA ALA A 128 11.55 -0.30 13.01
C ALA A 128 10.16 -0.10 12.38
N PHE A 129 9.56 -1.16 11.85
CA PHE A 129 8.18 -1.11 11.38
C PHE A 129 7.19 -0.84 12.53
N ILE A 130 7.36 -1.56 13.66
CA ILE A 130 6.52 -1.38 14.85
C ILE A 130 6.66 0.04 15.40
N ASP A 131 7.90 0.55 15.53
CA ASP A 131 8.20 1.92 15.97
C ASP A 131 7.51 2.96 15.06
N GLN A 132 7.55 2.77 13.74
CA GLN A 132 6.89 3.65 12.77
C GLN A 132 5.35 3.64 12.92
N MET A 133 4.76 2.47 13.14
CA MET A 133 3.31 2.36 13.32
C MET A 133 2.86 2.92 14.66
N ALA A 134 3.64 2.75 15.71
CA ALA A 134 3.41 3.37 17.02
C ALA A 134 3.44 4.90 16.91
N THR A 135 4.45 5.44 16.22
CA THR A 135 4.56 6.88 15.94
C THR A 135 3.36 7.39 15.13
N LEU A 136 2.89 6.63 14.13
CA LEU A 136 1.71 6.98 13.33
C LEU A 136 0.45 7.12 14.18
N MET A 137 0.32 6.29 15.21
CA MET A 137 -0.79 6.31 16.16
C MET A 137 -0.58 7.26 17.33
N ASN A 138 0.59 7.94 17.39
CA ASN A 138 1.02 8.79 18.52
C ASN A 138 0.95 8.04 19.85
N ILE A 139 1.62 6.89 19.90
CA ILE A 139 1.81 6.02 21.07
C ILE A 139 3.20 5.41 21.05
N THR A 140 3.64 4.83 22.18
CA THR A 140 4.87 4.04 22.22
C THR A 140 4.61 2.57 21.83
N PRO A 141 5.65 1.78 21.48
CA PRO A 141 5.49 0.34 21.25
C PRO A 141 4.97 -0.41 22.49
N ASP A 142 5.34 0.01 23.69
CA ASP A 142 4.85 -0.57 24.95
C ASP A 142 3.35 -0.28 25.15
N GLU A 143 2.93 0.96 24.87
CA GLU A 143 1.50 1.33 24.87
C GLU A 143 0.73 0.55 23.79
N MET A 144 1.32 0.34 22.62
CA MET A 144 0.73 -0.49 21.56
C MET A 144 0.53 -1.93 22.04
N ASN A 145 1.50 -2.51 22.76
CA ASN A 145 1.38 -3.84 23.36
C ASN A 145 0.25 -3.91 24.39
N GLU A 146 0.14 -2.90 25.27
CA GLU A 146 -0.94 -2.87 26.27
C GLU A 146 -2.33 -2.62 25.67
N LEU A 147 -2.43 -1.81 24.60
CA LEU A 147 -3.66 -1.59 23.88
C LEU A 147 -4.13 -2.86 23.17
N SER A 148 -3.21 -3.59 22.54
CA SER A 148 -3.57 -4.80 21.79
C SER A 148 -4.17 -5.91 22.64
N LYS A 149 -3.91 -5.94 23.95
CA LYS A 149 -4.59 -6.84 24.91
C LYS A 149 -6.10 -6.62 25.00
N LYS A 150 -6.57 -5.44 24.62
CA LYS A 150 -7.99 -5.01 24.72
C LYS A 150 -8.71 -4.99 23.37
N HIS A 151 -8.13 -5.59 22.34
CA HIS A 151 -8.75 -5.64 21.03
C HIS A 151 -10.02 -6.49 21.07
N GLU A 152 -11.01 -6.06 20.31
CA GLU A 152 -12.26 -6.80 20.08
C GLU A 152 -12.31 -7.33 18.64
N LYS A 153 -11.45 -6.78 17.75
CA LYS A 153 -11.50 -7.03 16.33
C LYS A 153 -10.13 -6.90 15.70
N LEU A 154 -9.92 -7.64 14.62
CA LEU A 154 -8.74 -7.55 13.79
C LEU A 154 -9.09 -7.01 12.42
N TYR A 155 -8.39 -5.97 11.99
CA TYR A 155 -8.43 -5.45 10.63
C TYR A 155 -7.39 -6.15 9.77
N THR A 156 -7.70 -6.30 8.50
CA THR A 156 -6.71 -6.77 7.54
C THR A 156 -5.80 -5.61 7.17
N ILE A 157 -4.52 -5.74 7.48
CA ILE A 157 -3.45 -4.82 7.10
C ILE A 157 -2.51 -5.56 6.16
N ALA A 158 -2.08 -4.91 5.07
CA ALA A 158 -1.15 -5.54 4.13
C ALA A 158 0.15 -5.95 4.83
N SER A 159 0.43 -7.24 4.80
CA SER A 159 1.69 -7.82 5.29
C SER A 159 2.79 -7.64 4.24
N ARG A 160 3.09 -6.38 3.89
CA ARG A 160 4.13 -5.98 2.94
C ARG A 160 5.08 -4.98 3.60
N CYS A 161 5.70 -4.10 2.82
CA CYS A 161 6.57 -3.11 3.40
C CYS A 161 5.79 -2.10 4.26
N GLY A 162 6.45 -1.50 5.26
CA GLY A 162 5.86 -0.55 6.20
C GLY A 162 5.17 0.67 5.55
N VAL A 163 5.56 1.01 4.32
CA VAL A 163 4.94 2.09 3.55
C VAL A 163 3.50 1.74 3.16
N PHE A 164 3.26 0.51 2.70
CA PHE A 164 1.91 0.05 2.35
C PHE A 164 1.03 -0.16 3.59
N ALA A 165 1.57 -0.76 4.65
CA ALA A 165 0.84 -0.92 5.89
C ALA A 165 0.37 0.43 6.46
N LYS A 166 1.20 1.47 6.35
CA LYS A 166 0.84 2.83 6.73
C LYS A 166 -0.35 3.37 5.93
N SER A 167 -0.41 3.09 4.63
CA SER A 167 -1.51 3.48 3.76
C SER A 167 -2.83 2.76 4.12
N ASP A 168 -2.76 1.59 4.74
CA ASP A 168 -3.95 0.87 5.20
C ASP A 168 -4.40 1.33 6.59
N ILE A 169 -3.46 1.57 7.49
CA ILE A 169 -3.73 1.93 8.88
C ILE A 169 -4.34 3.33 8.98
N GLN A 170 -3.81 4.29 8.23
CA GLN A 170 -4.25 5.67 8.34
C GLN A 170 -5.73 5.88 7.99
N PRO A 171 -6.27 5.30 6.93
CA PRO A 171 -7.70 5.36 6.65
C PRO A 171 -8.56 4.71 7.75
N LEU A 172 -8.10 3.59 8.35
CA LEU A 172 -8.81 2.96 9.45
C LEU A 172 -8.95 3.91 10.64
N LEU A 173 -7.85 4.55 11.03
CA LEU A 173 -7.86 5.55 12.11
C LEU A 173 -8.74 6.73 11.76
N ASN A 174 -8.64 7.27 10.55
CA ASN A 174 -9.46 8.41 10.09
C ASN A 174 -10.97 8.09 10.03
N GLN A 175 -11.32 6.82 9.90
CA GLN A 175 -12.70 6.32 9.93
C GLN A 175 -13.17 5.96 11.34
N GLY A 176 -12.37 6.24 12.37
CA GLY A 176 -12.69 6.01 13.77
C GLY A 176 -12.44 4.60 14.27
N ALA A 177 -11.53 3.84 13.66
CA ALA A 177 -11.13 2.56 14.21
C ALA A 177 -10.45 2.75 15.58
N ARG A 178 -10.73 1.84 16.52
CA ARG A 178 -10.13 1.88 17.86
C ARG A 178 -8.64 1.57 17.77
N LYS A 179 -7.83 2.30 18.55
CA LYS A 179 -6.37 2.06 18.59
C LYS A 179 -6.02 0.65 19.09
N GLU A 180 -6.83 0.08 19.96
CA GLU A 180 -6.70 -1.30 20.48
C GLU A 180 -6.75 -2.32 19.34
N ASP A 181 -7.76 -2.19 18.49
CA ASP A 181 -7.98 -3.10 17.36
C ASP A 181 -6.89 -2.93 16.28
N VAL A 182 -6.48 -1.69 16.02
CA VAL A 182 -5.41 -1.38 15.07
C VAL A 182 -4.07 -1.90 15.57
N SER A 183 -3.76 -1.76 16.87
CA SER A 183 -2.53 -2.28 17.50
C SER A 183 -2.40 -3.79 17.33
N ALA A 184 -3.44 -4.56 17.65
CA ALA A 184 -3.46 -6.01 17.47
C ALA A 184 -3.36 -6.40 15.98
N SER A 185 -4.00 -5.64 15.10
CA SER A 185 -3.94 -5.86 13.65
C SER A 185 -2.55 -5.62 13.07
N ILE A 186 -1.79 -4.67 13.61
CA ILE A 186 -0.39 -4.42 13.25
C ILE A 186 0.49 -5.60 13.64
N PHE A 187 0.33 -6.14 14.85
CA PHE A 187 1.10 -7.32 15.27
C PHE A 187 0.79 -8.53 14.40
N LEU A 188 -0.47 -8.76 14.05
CA LEU A 188 -0.83 -9.82 13.12
C LEU A 188 -0.22 -9.60 11.72
N ALA A 189 -0.15 -8.35 11.24
CA ALA A 189 0.50 -8.04 9.96
C ALA A 189 2.01 -8.33 9.99
N VAL A 190 2.71 -8.01 11.10
CA VAL A 190 4.12 -8.36 11.31
C VAL A 190 4.32 -9.87 11.25
N VAL A 191 3.50 -10.63 11.96
CA VAL A 191 3.55 -12.10 11.99
C VAL A 191 3.33 -12.68 10.59
N ASN A 192 2.26 -12.26 9.92
CA ASN A 192 1.94 -12.73 8.58
C ASN A 192 3.05 -12.43 7.58
N GLN A 193 3.68 -11.25 7.67
CA GLN A 193 4.79 -10.89 6.81
C GLN A 193 6.02 -11.74 7.07
N THR A 194 6.36 -11.97 8.33
CA THR A 194 7.50 -12.81 8.71
C THR A 194 7.30 -14.24 8.24
N ILE A 195 6.11 -14.82 8.46
CA ILE A 195 5.80 -16.17 8.02
C ILE A 195 5.77 -16.26 6.50
N ALA A 196 4.99 -15.43 5.81
CA ALA A 196 4.85 -15.49 4.36
C ALA A 196 6.16 -15.19 3.62
N GLY A 197 6.96 -14.24 4.14
CA GLY A 197 8.24 -13.87 3.54
C GLY A 197 9.35 -14.88 3.76
N LEU A 198 9.38 -15.56 4.90
CA LEU A 198 10.52 -16.38 5.32
C LEU A 198 10.22 -17.88 5.42
N ALA A 199 8.96 -18.31 5.61
CA ALA A 199 8.65 -19.74 5.66
C ALA A 199 8.84 -20.42 4.31
N GLN A 200 8.40 -19.80 3.22
CA GLN A 200 8.56 -20.29 1.84
C GLN A 200 8.24 -21.80 1.70
N GLY A 201 7.11 -22.23 2.26
CA GLY A 201 6.64 -23.62 2.22
C GLY A 201 7.27 -24.58 3.23
N ARG A 202 8.13 -24.11 4.15
CA ARG A 202 8.67 -24.91 5.24
C ARG A 202 7.78 -24.82 6.49
N GLU A 203 7.46 -25.95 7.08
CA GLU A 203 6.66 -26.03 8.30
C GLU A 203 7.49 -25.62 9.53
N PHE A 204 6.84 -24.93 10.46
CA PHE A 204 7.38 -24.64 11.79
C PHE A 204 7.00 -25.81 12.72
N ALA A 205 7.93 -26.71 12.95
CA ALA A 205 7.69 -27.88 13.78
C ALA A 205 8.74 -27.97 14.90
N GLY A 206 8.33 -28.48 16.05
CA GLY A 206 9.21 -28.67 17.21
C GLY A 206 9.27 -27.47 18.14
N ASN A 207 10.41 -27.32 18.84
CA ASN A 207 10.62 -26.27 19.84
C ASN A 207 11.02 -24.95 19.16
N ILE A 208 10.19 -23.93 19.29
CA ILE A 208 10.44 -22.59 18.73
C ILE A 208 11.03 -21.66 19.80
N LEU A 209 12.12 -20.98 19.43
CA LEU A 209 12.77 -19.98 20.26
C LEU A 209 12.53 -18.58 19.70
N TYR A 210 12.09 -17.64 20.54
CA TYR A 210 11.88 -16.25 20.20
C TYR A 210 13.04 -15.38 20.68
N LEU A 211 13.69 -14.67 19.73
CA LEU A 211 14.84 -13.81 20.01
C LEU A 211 14.65 -12.40 19.43
N GLY A 212 15.51 -11.49 19.82
CA GLY A 212 15.50 -10.10 19.38
C GLY A 212 14.58 -9.16 20.17
N GLY A 213 14.80 -7.85 20.02
CA GLY A 213 14.12 -6.82 20.80
C GLY A 213 12.60 -6.88 20.75
N PRO A 214 11.97 -6.81 19.57
CA PRO A 214 10.52 -6.86 19.45
C PRO A 214 9.88 -8.06 20.14
N LEU A 215 10.44 -9.27 19.94
CA LEU A 215 9.90 -10.49 20.58
C LEU A 215 10.22 -10.56 22.07
N THR A 216 11.25 -9.87 22.56
CA THR A 216 11.54 -9.81 23.99
C THR A 216 10.58 -8.88 24.72
N PHE A 217 10.33 -7.68 24.19
CA PHE A 217 9.56 -6.65 24.88
C PHE A 217 8.04 -6.77 24.66
N LEU A 218 7.59 -7.27 23.51
CA LEU A 218 6.17 -7.26 23.11
C LEU A 218 5.52 -8.64 23.28
N SER A 219 4.83 -8.84 24.39
CA SER A 219 4.15 -10.11 24.72
C SER A 219 3.06 -10.47 23.72
N GLU A 220 2.30 -9.47 23.27
CA GLU A 220 1.19 -9.68 22.35
C GLU A 220 1.65 -10.01 20.91
N LEU A 221 2.86 -9.56 20.55
CA LEU A 221 3.49 -10.00 19.31
C LEU A 221 3.83 -11.48 19.35
N ARG A 222 4.38 -11.99 20.49
CA ARG A 222 4.61 -13.43 20.67
C ARG A 222 3.31 -14.23 20.64
N ALA A 223 2.29 -13.76 21.35
CA ALA A 223 0.96 -14.39 21.34
C ALA A 223 0.35 -14.46 19.91
N SER A 224 0.60 -13.44 19.09
CA SER A 224 0.19 -13.44 17.69
C SER A 224 0.94 -14.48 16.86
N PHE A 225 2.25 -14.69 17.10
CA PHE A 225 3.01 -15.80 16.51
C PHE A 225 2.49 -17.16 16.95
N ASP A 226 2.28 -17.36 18.25
CA ASP A 226 1.75 -18.60 18.81
C ASP A 226 0.40 -18.98 18.18
N THR A 227 -0.46 -17.98 18.02
CA THR A 227 -1.78 -18.16 17.38
C THR A 227 -1.64 -18.52 15.90
N ALA A 228 -0.79 -17.80 15.15
CA ALA A 228 -0.63 -18.03 13.72
C ALA A 228 0.07 -19.34 13.38
N LEU A 229 1.00 -19.79 14.23
CA LEU A 229 1.75 -21.04 14.08
C LEU A 229 1.06 -22.23 14.78
N MET A 230 -0.02 -21.99 15.53
CA MET A 230 -0.74 -23.00 16.33
C MET A 230 0.21 -23.77 17.27
N THR A 231 1.17 -23.06 17.89
CA THR A 231 2.17 -23.62 18.79
C THR A 231 2.58 -22.58 19.82
N HIS A 232 3.40 -22.96 20.78
CA HIS A 232 3.95 -22.02 21.77
C HIS A 232 5.47 -21.95 21.66
N GLY A 233 5.98 -20.76 21.39
CA GLY A 233 7.41 -20.50 21.39
C GLY A 233 7.90 -20.01 22.75
N VAL A 234 9.20 -20.18 23.00
CA VAL A 234 9.87 -19.80 24.24
C VAL A 234 10.73 -18.55 24.01
N CYS A 235 10.57 -17.53 24.84
CA CYS A 235 11.44 -16.35 24.87
C CYS A 235 12.34 -16.45 26.13
N PRO A 236 13.64 -16.77 25.99
CA PRO A 236 14.54 -16.94 27.14
C PRO A 236 14.91 -15.61 27.78
N GLU A 237 15.34 -15.64 29.04
CA GLU A 237 15.68 -14.44 29.83
C GLU A 237 16.68 -13.50 29.13
N ASN A 238 17.70 -14.06 28.48
CA ASN A 238 18.74 -13.30 27.77
C ASN A 238 18.51 -13.21 26.25
N SER A 239 17.28 -13.29 25.79
CA SER A 239 16.90 -13.29 24.36
C SER A 239 17.44 -12.10 23.56
N LEU A 240 17.70 -10.96 24.20
CA LEU A 240 18.31 -9.77 23.59
C LEU A 240 19.79 -9.95 23.24
N TYR A 241 20.48 -10.84 23.95
CA TYR A 241 21.95 -10.91 23.94
C TYR A 241 22.49 -12.13 23.23
N TYR A 242 21.69 -12.95 22.56
CA TYR A 242 22.14 -14.20 21.95
C TYR A 242 23.28 -14.01 20.95
N VAL A 243 23.24 -12.95 20.13
CA VAL A 243 24.32 -12.65 19.18
C VAL A 243 25.61 -12.25 19.92
N SER A 244 25.54 -11.36 20.91
CA SER A 244 26.71 -10.96 21.68
C SER A 244 27.25 -12.11 22.56
N LEU A 245 26.38 -12.96 23.10
CA LEU A 245 26.76 -14.19 23.81
C LEU A 245 27.47 -15.17 22.89
N GLY A 246 26.94 -15.38 21.68
CA GLY A 246 27.55 -16.24 20.69
C GLY A 246 28.91 -15.73 20.22
N ALA A 247 29.07 -14.42 20.06
CA ALA A 247 30.35 -13.81 19.77
C ALA A 247 31.37 -14.09 20.92
N ALA A 248 30.95 -13.93 22.16
CA ALA A 248 31.78 -14.27 23.31
C ALA A 248 32.12 -15.77 23.39
N TYR A 249 31.17 -16.66 23.06
CA TYR A 249 31.39 -18.12 23.06
C TYR A 249 32.22 -18.62 21.87
N SER A 250 32.37 -17.82 20.80
CA SER A 250 33.06 -18.27 19.55
C SER A 250 34.50 -18.70 19.76
N GLY A 251 35.17 -18.20 20.78
CA GLY A 251 36.57 -18.51 21.10
C GLY A 251 37.57 -17.87 20.12
N THR A 252 37.13 -16.99 19.24
CA THR A 252 37.96 -16.31 18.23
C THR A 252 38.44 -14.93 18.67
N GLY A 253 38.23 -14.54 19.94
CA GLY A 253 38.54 -13.21 20.43
C GLY A 253 40.04 -12.91 20.51
N GLU A 254 40.39 -11.63 20.33
CA GLU A 254 41.73 -11.09 20.61
C GLU A 254 41.79 -10.58 22.05
N GLU A 255 42.95 -10.76 22.71
CA GLU A 255 43.16 -10.33 24.08
C GLU A 255 43.47 -8.82 24.19
N LEU A 256 42.50 -8.05 24.70
CA LEU A 256 42.60 -6.61 24.79
C LEU A 256 42.07 -6.09 26.11
N THR A 257 42.62 -4.97 26.60
CA THR A 257 41.98 -4.18 27.65
C THR A 257 40.87 -3.28 27.04
N PRO A 258 39.84 -2.90 27.81
CA PRO A 258 38.82 -1.97 27.31
C PRO A 258 39.38 -0.66 26.77
N LYS A 259 40.44 -0.14 27.38
CA LYS A 259 41.12 1.07 26.96
C LYS A 259 41.77 0.94 25.58
N VAL A 260 42.55 -0.15 25.37
CA VAL A 260 43.19 -0.41 24.08
C VAL A 260 42.16 -0.64 22.97
N LEU A 261 41.05 -1.30 23.32
CA LEU A 261 39.95 -1.49 22.41
C LEU A 261 39.30 -0.13 21.99
N ALA A 262 39.05 0.75 22.97
CA ALA A 262 38.52 2.08 22.74
C ALA A 262 39.43 2.95 21.87
N ASP A 263 40.74 2.89 22.10
CA ASP A 263 41.75 3.65 21.33
C ASP A 263 41.80 3.17 19.88
N ARG A 264 41.82 1.84 19.62
CA ARG A 264 41.77 1.26 18.26
C ARG A 264 40.49 1.68 17.50
N LEU A 265 39.34 1.68 18.18
CA LEU A 265 38.08 2.05 17.58
C LEU A 265 38.00 3.56 17.25
N ARG A 266 38.66 4.43 18.02
CA ARG A 266 38.78 5.86 17.72
C ARG A 266 39.68 6.10 16.51
N GLU A 267 40.79 5.37 16.35
CA GLU A 267 41.70 5.48 15.22
C GLU A 267 41.11 4.97 13.92
N ALA A 268 40.16 4.05 13.99
CA ALA A 268 39.46 3.47 12.85
C ALA A 268 38.43 4.37 12.18
N GLN A 269 38.24 5.63 12.69
CA GLN A 269 37.22 6.54 12.16
C GLN A 269 37.50 7.06 10.75
N GLY A 270 36.58 6.82 9.83
CA GLY A 270 36.20 7.63 8.69
C GLY A 270 37.24 7.88 7.59
N LYS A 271 37.34 7.01 6.59
CA LYS A 271 37.95 7.31 5.28
C LYS A 271 37.05 6.83 4.13
N GLY A 272 35.75 7.00 4.25
CA GLY A 272 34.81 6.70 3.17
C GLY A 272 34.70 7.87 2.17
N SER A 273 34.36 7.57 0.92
CA SER A 273 33.96 8.56 -0.07
C SER A 273 32.55 8.26 -0.57
N TYR A 274 31.69 9.26 -0.64
CA TYR A 274 30.34 9.15 -1.19
C TYR A 274 30.17 10.11 -2.39
N ASN A 275 29.19 9.81 -3.25
CA ASN A 275 28.84 10.70 -4.36
C ASN A 275 28.20 11.97 -3.82
N ARG A 276 28.69 13.11 -4.28
CA ARG A 276 28.28 14.45 -3.83
C ARG A 276 27.48 15.15 -4.90
N MET A 277 26.53 15.97 -4.47
CA MET A 277 25.75 16.88 -5.33
C MET A 277 26.08 18.34 -4.99
N HIS A 278 25.57 19.25 -5.81
CA HIS A 278 25.67 20.68 -5.53
C HIS A 278 24.84 21.05 -4.29
N PRO A 279 25.31 22.00 -3.46
CA PRO A 279 24.53 22.50 -2.33
C PRO A 279 23.22 23.15 -2.79
N LEU A 280 22.23 23.17 -1.90
CA LEU A 280 20.96 23.82 -2.17
C LEU A 280 21.13 25.34 -2.31
N PHE A 281 22.00 25.91 -1.50
CA PHE A 281 22.39 27.33 -1.56
C PHE A 281 23.91 27.42 -1.42
N GLU A 282 24.55 28.25 -2.23
CA GLU A 282 25.98 28.47 -2.13
C GLU A 282 26.35 29.37 -0.94
N ASN A 283 25.44 30.27 -0.57
CA ASN A 283 25.66 31.22 0.51
C ASN A 283 24.34 31.80 1.05
N SER A 284 24.41 32.49 2.17
CA SER A 284 23.24 33.09 2.85
C SER A 284 22.54 34.20 2.04
N GLU A 285 23.23 34.86 1.14
CA GLU A 285 22.64 35.90 0.27
C GLU A 285 21.72 35.25 -0.77
N GLU A 286 22.12 34.13 -1.37
CA GLU A 286 21.27 33.37 -2.29
C GLU A 286 19.99 32.89 -1.60
N TYR A 287 20.11 32.39 -0.37
CA TYR A 287 18.96 31.99 0.42
C TYR A 287 18.03 33.18 0.74
N ARG A 288 18.58 34.34 1.10
CA ARG A 288 17.80 35.56 1.35
C ARG A 288 17.00 36.00 0.13
N VAL A 289 17.65 36.03 -1.04
CA VAL A 289 16.99 36.40 -2.31
C VAL A 289 15.87 35.41 -2.67
N PHE A 290 16.11 34.11 -2.44
CA PHE A 290 15.10 33.07 -2.61
C PHE A 290 13.88 33.32 -1.71
N CYS A 291 14.06 33.56 -0.42
CA CYS A 291 12.98 33.85 0.52
C CYS A 291 12.17 35.09 0.12
N GLU A 292 12.83 36.21 -0.21
CA GLU A 292 12.18 37.47 -0.62
C GLU A 292 11.35 37.29 -1.90
N ARG A 293 11.82 36.46 -2.85
CA ARG A 293 11.07 36.13 -4.08
C ARG A 293 9.80 35.39 -3.79
N HIS A 294 9.87 34.32 -2.94
CA HIS A 294 8.70 33.55 -2.56
C HIS A 294 7.71 34.33 -1.71
N GLU A 295 8.18 35.21 -0.86
CA GLU A 295 7.32 36.11 -0.07
C GLU A 295 6.54 37.06 -0.98
N LYS A 296 7.15 37.65 -1.96
CA LYS A 296 6.49 38.53 -2.96
C LYS A 296 5.49 37.77 -3.82
N ALA A 297 5.80 36.51 -4.23
CA ALA A 297 4.93 35.71 -5.06
C ALA A 297 3.68 35.19 -4.30
N SER A 298 3.69 35.26 -2.97
CA SER A 298 2.60 34.79 -2.12
C SER A 298 1.50 35.82 -1.84
N LEU A 299 1.60 37.04 -2.38
CA LEU A 299 0.68 38.15 -2.11
C LEU A 299 -0.65 38.06 -2.87
N GLY A 300 -1.44 36.99 -2.61
CA GLY A 300 -2.74 36.81 -3.26
C GLY A 300 -3.96 36.87 -2.34
N THR A 301 -3.77 36.85 -1.03
CA THR A 301 -4.85 36.86 -0.04
C THR A 301 -4.44 37.72 1.16
N THR A 302 -5.40 38.46 1.69
CA THR A 302 -5.22 39.21 2.92
C THR A 302 -5.65 38.38 4.11
N GLU A 303 -4.84 38.33 5.15
CA GLU A 303 -5.27 37.78 6.43
C GLU A 303 -6.08 38.85 7.17
N VAL A 304 -7.31 38.55 7.48
CA VAL A 304 -8.22 39.44 8.18
C VAL A 304 -8.30 39.02 9.63
N THR A 305 -8.22 39.98 10.55
CA THR A 305 -8.24 39.75 11.99
C THR A 305 -9.64 39.83 12.60
N GLU A 306 -10.56 40.48 11.90
CA GLU A 306 -11.96 40.60 12.30
C GLU A 306 -12.91 40.16 11.18
N PRO A 307 -13.98 39.39 11.51
CA PRO A 307 -14.92 38.95 10.49
C PRO A 307 -15.75 40.15 9.96
N MET A 308 -15.78 40.26 8.65
CA MET A 308 -16.63 41.22 7.94
C MET A 308 -17.59 40.48 7.02
N GLY A 309 -18.90 40.67 7.20
CA GLY A 309 -19.89 40.03 6.37
C GLY A 309 -20.13 38.54 6.66
N ASP A 310 -20.66 37.84 5.69
CA ASP A 310 -20.94 36.41 5.73
C ASP A 310 -19.64 35.61 5.59
N LEU A 311 -19.53 34.53 6.35
CA LEU A 311 -18.35 33.66 6.34
C LEU A 311 -18.64 32.26 5.76
N PHE A 312 -17.60 31.68 5.17
CA PHE A 312 -17.63 30.37 4.55
C PHE A 312 -16.56 29.48 5.19
N LEU A 313 -16.99 28.31 5.68
CA LEU A 313 -16.12 27.37 6.35
C LEU A 313 -15.59 26.33 5.37
N GLY A 314 -14.28 26.17 5.33
CA GLY A 314 -13.62 25.08 4.63
C GLY A 314 -12.85 24.17 5.59
N ILE A 315 -13.02 22.87 5.42
CA ILE A 315 -12.34 21.84 6.21
C ILE A 315 -11.65 20.88 5.25
N ASP A 316 -10.37 20.61 5.52
CA ASP A 316 -9.64 19.53 4.88
C ASP A 316 -9.23 18.51 5.96
N ALA A 317 -9.96 17.41 6.02
CA ALA A 317 -9.69 16.29 6.91
C ALA A 317 -8.80 15.27 6.20
N GLY A 318 -7.52 15.60 6.07
CA GLY A 318 -6.54 14.74 5.41
C GLY A 318 -6.15 13.51 6.24
N SER A 319 -5.35 12.63 5.65
CA SER A 319 -4.88 11.40 6.29
C SER A 319 -3.97 11.65 7.51
N THR A 320 -3.10 12.64 7.44
CA THR A 320 -2.13 12.97 8.50
C THR A 320 -2.43 14.26 9.24
N THR A 321 -3.15 15.17 8.62
CA THR A 321 -3.38 16.53 9.13
C THR A 321 -4.82 16.95 8.95
N VAL A 322 -5.31 17.80 9.86
CA VAL A 322 -6.59 18.51 9.74
C VAL A 322 -6.30 19.98 9.54
N LYS A 323 -6.95 20.56 8.56
CA LYS A 323 -6.88 21.98 8.28
C LYS A 323 -8.29 22.55 8.25
N CYS A 324 -8.44 23.75 8.81
CA CYS A 324 -9.69 24.48 8.75
C CYS A 324 -9.42 25.96 8.45
N VAL A 325 -10.34 26.59 7.77
CA VAL A 325 -10.25 28.01 7.44
C VAL A 325 -11.66 28.60 7.34
N LEU A 326 -11.79 29.83 7.72
CA LEU A 326 -12.90 30.68 7.35
C LEU A 326 -12.48 31.60 6.21
N ALA A 327 -13.33 31.83 5.23
CA ALA A 327 -13.16 32.84 4.20
C ALA A 327 -14.33 33.80 4.24
N ASP A 328 -14.06 35.09 4.05
CA ASP A 328 -15.08 36.11 3.88
C ASP A 328 -15.64 36.15 2.45
N GLU A 329 -16.54 37.08 2.16
CA GLU A 329 -17.15 37.29 0.85
C GLU A 329 -16.12 37.68 -0.23
N ASP A 330 -14.99 38.29 0.13
CA ASP A 330 -13.91 38.65 -0.79
C ASP A 330 -12.88 37.51 -0.95
N GLY A 331 -13.04 36.43 -0.20
CA GLY A 331 -12.12 35.31 -0.19
C GLY A 331 -10.86 35.55 0.64
N ASN A 332 -10.89 36.52 1.57
CA ASN A 332 -9.81 36.72 2.53
C ASN A 332 -9.86 35.61 3.59
N ILE A 333 -8.70 35.24 4.10
CA ILE A 333 -8.55 34.12 5.04
C ILE A 333 -8.63 34.64 6.47
N LEU A 334 -9.51 34.03 7.25
CA LEU A 334 -9.69 34.26 8.68
C LEU A 334 -9.44 32.94 9.43
N GLU A 335 -8.73 33.02 10.55
CA GLU A 335 -8.49 31.90 11.45
C GLU A 335 -7.94 30.63 10.78
N PRO A 336 -6.83 30.67 10.06
CA PRO A 336 -6.21 29.48 9.50
C PRO A 336 -5.80 28.51 10.61
N TYR A 337 -6.11 27.23 10.42
CA TYR A 337 -5.80 26.16 11.37
C TYR A 337 -5.14 24.98 10.65
N TYR A 338 -4.03 24.53 11.20
CA TYR A 338 -3.28 23.38 10.70
C TYR A 338 -2.76 22.57 11.88
N THR A 339 -3.10 21.28 11.96
CA THR A 339 -2.64 20.40 13.03
C THR A 339 -2.53 18.95 12.56
N LEU A 340 -1.76 18.14 13.30
CA LEU A 340 -1.69 16.70 13.08
C LEU A 340 -3.04 16.04 13.42
N ASN A 341 -3.48 15.13 12.59
CA ASN A 341 -4.76 14.41 12.72
C ASN A 341 -4.77 13.47 13.95
N ASN A 342 -3.62 12.89 14.31
CA ASN A 342 -3.48 11.90 15.39
C ASN A 342 -4.48 10.71 15.28
N GLY A 343 -4.94 10.41 14.06
CA GLY A 343 -5.86 9.32 13.79
C GLY A 343 -7.34 9.58 14.12
N ASN A 344 -7.72 10.79 14.55
CA ASN A 344 -9.13 11.14 14.79
C ASN A 344 -9.40 12.61 14.49
N PRO A 345 -10.00 12.95 13.33
CA PRO A 345 -10.24 14.32 12.95
C PRO A 345 -11.42 14.98 13.72
N VAL A 346 -12.35 14.19 14.28
CA VAL A 346 -13.58 14.70 14.88
C VAL A 346 -13.32 15.63 16.08
N PRO A 347 -12.50 15.28 17.08
CA PRO A 347 -12.21 16.17 18.19
C PRO A 347 -11.52 17.47 17.76
N LEU A 348 -10.68 17.40 16.73
CA LEU A 348 -9.90 18.55 16.24
C LEU A 348 -10.79 19.58 15.58
N VAL A 349 -11.70 19.12 14.70
CA VAL A 349 -12.71 19.99 14.06
C VAL A 349 -13.66 20.55 15.10
N LYS A 350 -14.11 19.74 16.08
CA LYS A 350 -14.92 20.21 17.20
C LYS A 350 -14.23 21.36 17.93
N GLY A 351 -12.99 21.16 18.35
CA GLY A 351 -12.20 22.19 19.04
C GLY A 351 -12.00 23.47 18.24
N TYR A 352 -11.80 23.34 16.92
CA TYR A 352 -11.76 24.50 16.03
C TYR A 352 -13.07 25.27 16.02
N LEU A 353 -14.21 24.61 15.82
CA LEU A 353 -15.53 25.23 15.81
C LEU A 353 -15.86 25.89 17.17
N GLU A 354 -15.57 25.22 18.28
CA GLU A 354 -15.74 25.81 19.62
C GLU A 354 -14.90 27.09 19.82
N ARG A 355 -13.66 27.09 19.34
CA ARG A 355 -12.77 28.26 19.39
C ARG A 355 -13.33 29.43 18.58
N ILE A 356 -13.79 29.16 17.36
CA ILE A 356 -14.36 30.18 16.47
C ILE A 356 -15.61 30.80 17.11
N LEU A 357 -16.55 29.98 17.53
CA LEU A 357 -17.80 30.44 18.13
C LEU A 357 -17.61 31.16 19.47
N ARG A 358 -16.51 30.88 20.19
CA ARG A 358 -16.14 31.61 21.41
C ARG A 358 -15.51 32.96 21.09
N LYS A 359 -14.61 33.00 20.10
CA LYS A 359 -13.89 34.22 19.71
C LYS A 359 -14.80 35.21 19.01
N TYR A 360 -15.72 34.72 18.21
CA TYR A 360 -16.65 35.51 17.41
C TYR A 360 -18.11 35.08 17.72
N PRO A 361 -18.71 35.60 18.80
CA PRO A 361 -20.06 35.15 19.25
C PRO A 361 -21.15 35.36 18.22
N ASP A 362 -21.05 36.41 17.44
CA ASP A 362 -22.10 36.85 16.49
C ASP A 362 -21.81 36.42 15.03
N VAL A 363 -20.76 35.58 14.81
CA VAL A 363 -20.41 35.14 13.48
C VAL A 363 -21.47 34.25 12.86
N VAL A 364 -21.79 34.52 11.60
CA VAL A 364 -22.67 33.69 10.77
C VAL A 364 -21.84 32.95 9.73
N ILE A 365 -21.83 31.61 9.82
CA ILE A 365 -21.26 30.75 8.80
C ILE A 365 -22.37 30.37 7.83
N ARG A 366 -22.38 30.99 6.65
CA ARG A 366 -23.45 30.86 5.65
C ARG A 366 -23.45 29.48 5.00
N ALA A 367 -22.27 29.01 4.63
CA ALA A 367 -22.12 27.68 4.05
C ALA A 367 -20.79 27.06 4.47
N SER A 368 -20.76 25.74 4.41
CA SER A 368 -19.60 24.94 4.81
C SER A 368 -19.31 23.83 3.82
N ALA A 369 -18.04 23.55 3.61
CA ALA A 369 -17.62 22.39 2.80
C ALA A 369 -16.44 21.66 3.44
N VAL A 370 -16.38 20.36 3.18
CA VAL A 370 -15.31 19.49 3.66
C VAL A 370 -14.73 18.66 2.53
N THR A 371 -13.44 18.44 2.61
CA THR A 371 -12.66 17.60 1.68
C THR A 371 -11.73 16.67 2.43
N GLY A 372 -11.03 15.79 1.71
CA GLY A 372 -10.04 14.86 2.25
C GLY A 372 -10.62 13.50 2.64
N TYR A 373 -9.76 12.60 3.15
CA TYR A 373 -10.14 11.23 3.51
C TYR A 373 -11.21 11.15 4.61
N GLY A 374 -11.27 12.15 5.50
CA GLY A 374 -12.25 12.26 6.57
C GLY A 374 -13.55 13.00 6.17
N GLU A 375 -13.78 13.26 4.87
CA GLU A 375 -14.95 14.01 4.39
C GLU A 375 -16.27 13.48 4.97
N GLU A 376 -16.53 12.19 4.80
CA GLU A 376 -17.83 11.59 5.16
C GLU A 376 -18.08 11.58 6.67
N ILE A 377 -17.06 11.27 7.48
CA ILE A 377 -17.19 11.26 8.93
C ILE A 377 -17.40 12.69 9.48
N ILE A 378 -16.65 13.67 8.99
CA ILE A 378 -16.78 15.08 9.40
C ILE A 378 -18.13 15.65 8.96
N ARG A 379 -18.56 15.34 7.73
CA ARG A 379 -19.87 15.74 7.23
C ARG A 379 -21.00 15.19 8.09
N SER A 380 -20.93 13.92 8.46
CA SER A 380 -21.90 13.26 9.33
C SER A 380 -21.86 13.79 10.76
N ALA A 381 -20.65 14.07 11.30
CA ALA A 381 -20.47 14.56 12.65
C ALA A 381 -21.03 15.98 12.85
N PHE A 382 -20.76 16.89 11.94
CA PHE A 382 -21.06 18.32 12.11
C PHE A 382 -22.12 18.86 11.15
N SER A 383 -22.75 18.00 10.34
CA SER A 383 -23.74 18.40 9.31
C SER A 383 -23.21 19.44 8.33
N VAL A 384 -21.94 19.28 7.90
CA VAL A 384 -21.32 20.14 6.90
C VAL A 384 -22.13 20.06 5.60
N ASP A 385 -22.42 21.20 4.97
CA ASP A 385 -23.35 21.30 3.84
C ASP A 385 -22.86 20.50 2.63
N PHE A 386 -21.60 20.69 2.24
CA PHE A 386 -21.06 20.13 1.01
C PHE A 386 -19.82 19.28 1.25
N GLY A 387 -19.72 18.20 0.47
CA GLY A 387 -18.47 17.47 0.26
C GLY A 387 -17.89 17.84 -1.09
N ILE A 388 -16.59 18.12 -1.13
CA ILE A 388 -15.85 18.43 -2.36
C ILE A 388 -14.68 17.49 -2.55
N VAL A 389 -14.48 17.07 -3.79
CA VAL A 389 -13.30 16.29 -4.14
C VAL A 389 -12.03 17.12 -3.94
N GLU A 390 -11.06 16.54 -3.29
CA GLU A 390 -9.81 17.22 -2.88
C GLU A 390 -9.08 17.89 -4.06
N THR A 391 -9.06 17.24 -5.22
CA THR A 391 -8.46 17.79 -6.45
C THR A 391 -9.13 19.09 -6.90
N ILE A 392 -10.45 19.17 -6.78
CA ILE A 392 -11.20 20.38 -7.15
C ILE A 392 -10.98 21.47 -6.11
N ALA A 393 -10.91 21.13 -4.82
CA ALA A 393 -10.60 22.10 -3.78
C ALA A 393 -9.22 22.73 -4.00
N HIS A 394 -8.19 21.93 -4.21
CA HIS A 394 -6.83 22.41 -4.50
C HIS A 394 -6.76 23.28 -5.76
N TYR A 395 -7.45 22.88 -6.83
CA TYR A 395 -7.51 23.68 -8.05
C TYR A 395 -8.25 25.00 -7.84
N THR A 396 -9.38 24.99 -7.14
CA THR A 396 -10.15 26.21 -6.83
C THR A 396 -9.30 27.21 -6.06
N ALA A 397 -8.55 26.76 -5.08
CA ALA A 397 -7.62 27.59 -4.32
C ALA A 397 -6.46 28.11 -5.18
N ALA A 398 -5.79 27.24 -5.94
CA ALA A 398 -4.65 27.64 -6.79
C ALA A 398 -5.04 28.69 -7.80
N LYS A 399 -6.21 28.58 -8.41
CA LYS A 399 -6.74 29.55 -9.38
C LYS A 399 -6.94 30.95 -8.78
N ARG A 400 -7.18 31.06 -7.48
CA ARG A 400 -7.29 32.34 -6.79
C ARG A 400 -5.94 33.08 -6.74
N PHE A 401 -4.85 32.34 -6.54
CA PHE A 401 -3.49 32.90 -6.50
C PHE A 401 -2.91 33.08 -7.90
N ARG A 402 -3.19 32.15 -8.81
CA ARG A 402 -2.70 32.15 -10.17
C ARG A 402 -3.81 31.74 -11.14
N PRO A 403 -4.59 32.70 -11.69
CA PRO A 403 -5.71 32.40 -12.59
C PRO A 403 -5.31 31.61 -13.85
N ASP A 404 -4.08 31.78 -14.33
CA ASP A 404 -3.47 31.17 -15.50
C ASP A 404 -2.53 30.00 -15.13
N VAL A 405 -2.77 29.30 -14.00
CA VAL A 405 -2.00 28.15 -13.57
C VAL A 405 -2.03 27.03 -14.61
N ASP A 406 -0.83 26.52 -14.98
CA ASP A 406 -0.64 25.41 -15.92
C ASP A 406 -0.51 24.08 -15.22
N PHE A 407 0.11 24.08 -14.03
CA PHE A 407 0.41 22.86 -13.28
C PHE A 407 0.34 23.10 -11.78
N ILE A 408 -0.27 22.16 -11.08
CA ILE A 408 -0.35 22.17 -9.63
C ILE A 408 0.31 20.91 -9.11
N LEU A 409 1.24 21.06 -8.17
CA LEU A 409 1.83 19.95 -7.44
C LEU A 409 1.51 20.10 -5.96
N ASP A 410 0.73 19.19 -5.43
CA ASP A 410 0.47 19.06 -4.01
C ASP A 410 1.26 17.87 -3.45
N ILE A 411 2.15 18.13 -2.48
CA ILE A 411 2.85 17.08 -1.75
C ILE A 411 2.40 17.14 -0.29
N GLY A 412 1.52 16.21 0.01
CA GLY A 412 1.00 15.99 1.35
C GLY A 412 1.95 15.20 2.26
N GLY A 413 1.45 14.80 3.40
CA GLY A 413 2.19 13.93 4.33
C GLY A 413 2.39 12.51 3.80
N GLN A 414 1.43 11.96 3.03
CA GLN A 414 1.45 10.58 2.56
C GLN A 414 1.18 10.38 1.08
N ASP A 415 0.70 11.40 0.41
CA ASP A 415 0.32 11.34 -0.99
C ASP A 415 0.91 12.51 -1.79
N ILE A 416 0.97 12.30 -3.09
CA ILE A 416 1.35 13.31 -4.08
C ILE A 416 0.20 13.40 -5.08
N LYS A 417 -0.25 14.61 -5.32
CA LYS A 417 -1.25 14.91 -6.34
C LYS A 417 -0.69 15.94 -7.32
N CYS A 418 -0.82 15.65 -8.59
CA CYS A 418 -0.36 16.55 -9.65
C CYS A 418 -1.49 16.75 -10.66
N PHE A 419 -1.74 17.97 -11.00
CA PHE A 419 -2.78 18.33 -11.96
C PHE A 419 -2.19 19.16 -13.08
N ARG A 420 -2.42 18.76 -14.31
CA ARG A 420 -2.15 19.60 -15.48
C ARG A 420 -3.43 20.33 -15.83
N ILE A 421 -3.32 21.62 -16.01
CA ILE A 421 -4.41 22.50 -16.38
C ILE A 421 -4.23 22.94 -17.84
N ARG A 422 -5.25 22.77 -18.67
CA ARG A 422 -5.29 23.29 -20.02
C ARG A 422 -6.63 23.96 -20.28
N ASN A 423 -6.59 25.15 -20.85
CA ASN A 423 -7.81 25.93 -21.12
C ASN A 423 -8.69 26.10 -19.86
N GLY A 424 -8.05 26.25 -18.68
CA GLY A 424 -8.73 26.44 -17.41
C GLY A 424 -9.45 25.19 -16.85
N ALA A 425 -9.21 23.98 -17.38
CA ALA A 425 -9.73 22.69 -16.87
C ALA A 425 -8.60 21.73 -16.53
N ILE A 426 -8.87 20.81 -15.61
CA ILE A 426 -7.96 19.72 -15.29
C ILE A 426 -7.93 18.75 -16.50
N ASP A 427 -6.79 18.73 -17.19
CA ASP A 427 -6.55 17.91 -18.38
C ASP A 427 -6.01 16.52 -18.00
N SER A 428 -5.11 16.47 -17.02
CA SER A 428 -4.51 15.23 -16.55
C SER A 428 -4.34 15.24 -15.05
N LEU A 429 -4.51 14.08 -14.43
CA LEU A 429 -4.41 13.87 -12.98
C LEU A 429 -3.44 12.72 -12.69
N TYR A 430 -2.40 13.00 -11.91
CA TYR A 430 -1.45 12.00 -11.43
C TYR A 430 -1.54 11.94 -9.91
N LEU A 431 -1.86 10.76 -9.39
CA LEU A 431 -2.00 10.51 -7.96
C LEU A 431 -1.03 9.40 -7.53
N ASN A 432 -0.29 9.63 -6.46
CA ASN A 432 0.47 8.60 -5.77
C ASN A 432 -0.01 8.50 -4.32
N GLU A 433 -0.87 7.55 -4.07
CA GLU A 433 -1.43 7.25 -2.76
C GLU A 433 -0.82 5.98 -2.16
N ALA A 434 -0.14 5.19 -2.98
CA ALA A 434 0.35 3.88 -2.62
C ALA A 434 1.75 3.89 -1.99
N CYS A 435 2.52 4.98 -2.16
CA CYS A 435 3.89 5.03 -1.69
C CYS A 435 4.26 6.44 -1.18
N SER A 436 4.65 6.53 0.09
CA SER A 436 5.07 7.79 0.70
C SER A 436 6.49 8.23 0.32
N SER A 437 7.20 7.50 -0.53
CA SER A 437 8.52 7.93 -1.03
C SER A 437 8.35 9.13 -1.96
N GLY A 438 8.65 10.30 -1.48
CA GLY A 438 8.36 11.56 -2.15
C GLY A 438 7.36 12.43 -1.41
N CYS A 439 6.83 11.97 -0.27
CA CYS A 439 5.90 12.70 0.60
C CYS A 439 6.57 13.20 1.88
N GLY A 440 5.91 14.08 2.61
CA GLY A 440 6.43 14.63 3.85
C GLY A 440 6.76 13.61 4.93
N SER A 441 5.97 12.54 5.04
CA SER A 441 6.22 11.46 6.00
C SER A 441 7.53 10.69 5.76
N PHE A 442 8.05 10.72 4.54
CA PHE A 442 9.37 10.17 4.23
C PHE A 442 10.46 10.96 5.00
N LEU A 443 10.45 12.30 4.89
CA LEU A 443 11.39 13.16 5.61
C LEU A 443 11.21 13.06 7.13
N GLN A 444 9.96 13.03 7.62
CA GLN A 444 9.67 12.86 9.04
C GLN A 444 10.23 11.55 9.61
N THR A 445 10.16 10.47 8.83
CA THR A 445 10.71 9.16 9.26
C THR A 445 12.22 9.24 9.45
N PHE A 446 12.94 9.86 8.52
CA PHE A 446 14.39 10.01 8.62
C PHE A 446 14.81 11.02 9.69
N ALA A 447 14.10 12.14 9.82
CA ALA A 447 14.33 13.10 10.89
C ALA A 447 14.17 12.43 12.26
N GLY A 448 13.07 11.70 12.49
CA GLY A 448 12.83 10.98 13.73
C GLY A 448 13.88 9.90 14.03
N ALA A 449 14.38 9.19 13.00
CA ALA A 449 15.46 8.21 13.16
C ALA A 449 16.79 8.86 13.63
N LEU A 450 16.97 10.15 13.38
CA LEU A 450 18.12 10.96 13.81
C LEU A 450 17.83 11.76 15.09
N GLY A 451 16.64 11.59 15.69
CA GLY A 451 16.23 12.32 16.90
C GLY A 451 15.89 13.80 16.66
N LEU A 452 15.53 14.16 15.41
CA LEU A 452 15.22 15.52 14.98
C LEU A 452 13.72 15.66 14.63
N THR A 453 13.21 16.88 14.74
CA THR A 453 11.93 17.25 14.15
C THR A 453 12.09 17.43 12.63
N ALA A 454 10.99 17.37 11.87
CA ALA A 454 11.02 17.61 10.42
C ALA A 454 11.49 19.05 10.07
N GLU A 455 11.21 20.01 10.95
CA GLU A 455 11.62 21.40 10.79
C GLU A 455 13.12 21.56 11.01
N GLU A 456 13.67 21.04 12.12
CA GLU A 456 15.11 21.03 12.37
C GLU A 456 15.88 20.34 11.26
N PHE A 457 15.37 19.21 10.78
CA PHE A 457 15.96 18.45 9.69
C PHE A 457 15.98 19.26 8.38
N SER A 458 14.90 19.97 8.09
CA SER A 458 14.80 20.86 6.93
C SER A 458 15.78 22.04 7.01
N GLN A 459 15.95 22.61 8.20
CA GLN A 459 16.89 23.72 8.41
C GLN A 459 18.35 23.27 8.24
N LEU A 460 18.70 22.08 8.77
CA LEU A 460 20.03 21.51 8.59
C LEU A 460 20.38 21.31 7.11
N ALA A 461 19.43 20.90 6.29
CA ALA A 461 19.63 20.68 4.86
C ALA A 461 20.08 21.94 4.10
N LEU A 462 19.70 23.13 4.57
CA LEU A 462 20.07 24.41 3.94
C LEU A 462 21.57 24.70 4.04
N TYR A 463 22.25 24.16 5.06
CA TYR A 463 23.66 24.41 5.34
C TYR A 463 24.60 23.31 4.81
N ALA A 464 24.06 22.30 4.11
CA ALA A 464 24.83 21.21 3.53
C ALA A 464 25.82 21.71 2.48
N GLN A 465 27.10 21.35 2.64
CA GLN A 465 28.13 21.72 1.69
C GLN A 465 28.34 20.67 0.61
N ASN A 466 28.08 19.40 0.94
CA ASN A 466 28.31 18.29 0.05
C ASN A 466 27.13 17.31 0.12
N PRO A 467 25.91 17.71 -0.35
CA PRO A 467 24.73 16.84 -0.29
C PRO A 467 24.99 15.46 -0.89
N VAL A 468 24.53 14.41 -0.21
CA VAL A 468 24.73 13.03 -0.68
C VAL A 468 23.78 12.74 -1.85
N ASP A 469 24.32 12.16 -2.94
CA ASP A 469 23.46 11.64 -4.00
C ASP A 469 22.84 10.29 -3.57
N LEU A 470 21.62 10.35 -3.09
CA LEU A 470 20.84 9.19 -2.69
C LEU A 470 19.97 8.63 -3.83
N GLY A 471 19.95 9.30 -4.97
CA GLY A 471 19.13 8.94 -6.13
C GLY A 471 17.61 9.07 -5.86
N SER A 472 16.82 8.33 -6.63
CA SER A 472 15.35 8.28 -6.52
C SER A 472 14.91 6.86 -6.17
N ARG A 473 14.90 6.49 -4.88
CA ARG A 473 14.55 5.15 -4.40
C ARG A 473 13.38 5.21 -3.40
N CYS A 474 12.72 4.08 -3.19
CA CYS A 474 11.71 4.01 -2.13
C CYS A 474 12.37 4.08 -0.74
N THR A 475 11.58 4.38 0.29
CA THR A 475 12.03 4.56 1.68
C THR A 475 12.86 3.37 2.18
N VAL A 476 12.48 2.15 1.82
CA VAL A 476 13.16 0.92 2.23
C VAL A 476 14.60 0.86 1.70
N PHE A 477 14.75 1.05 0.40
CA PHE A 477 16.09 1.07 -0.22
C PHE A 477 16.89 2.32 0.17
N MET A 478 16.21 3.41 0.49
CA MET A 478 16.84 4.65 0.92
C MET A 478 17.52 4.50 2.29
N ASN A 479 16.95 3.74 3.22
CA ASN A 479 17.58 3.43 4.51
C ASN A 479 18.98 2.86 4.34
N SER A 480 19.12 1.87 3.44
CA SER A 480 20.43 1.28 3.16
C SER A 480 21.42 2.30 2.57
N SER A 481 20.93 3.20 1.69
CA SER A 481 21.78 4.24 1.09
C SER A 481 22.20 5.30 2.12
N VAL A 482 21.29 5.71 3.00
CA VAL A 482 21.58 6.66 4.09
C VAL A 482 22.62 6.06 5.05
N LYS A 483 22.45 4.81 5.45
CA LYS A 483 23.42 4.11 6.32
C LYS A 483 24.78 3.97 5.67
N GLN A 484 24.82 3.68 4.38
CA GLN A 484 26.08 3.63 3.68
C GLN A 484 26.75 5.00 3.67
N ALA A 485 26.00 6.06 3.37
CA ALA A 485 26.52 7.42 3.42
C ALA A 485 27.07 7.82 4.80
N GLN A 486 26.37 7.41 5.88
CA GLN A 486 26.86 7.60 7.25
C GLN A 486 28.17 6.87 7.52
N LYS A 487 28.27 5.61 7.07
CA LYS A 487 29.52 4.84 7.15
C LYS A 487 30.66 5.49 6.38
N ASP A 488 30.34 6.10 5.25
CA ASP A 488 31.28 6.82 4.39
C ASP A 488 31.60 8.24 4.89
N GLY A 489 31.08 8.63 6.05
CA GLY A 489 31.41 9.88 6.74
C GLY A 489 30.59 11.09 6.33
N ALA A 490 29.44 10.92 5.69
CA ALA A 490 28.53 12.02 5.38
C ALA A 490 27.96 12.64 6.67
N THR A 491 27.83 13.97 6.70
CA THR A 491 27.23 14.69 7.82
C THR A 491 25.70 14.57 7.81
N VAL A 492 25.06 14.92 8.92
CA VAL A 492 23.59 14.94 9.01
C VAL A 492 23.01 15.96 8.03
N GLU A 493 23.67 17.10 7.87
CA GLU A 493 23.32 18.16 6.94
C GLU A 493 23.33 17.67 5.48
N ASP A 494 24.41 16.99 5.10
CA ASP A 494 24.58 16.43 3.74
C ASP A 494 23.54 15.35 3.42
N ILE A 495 23.20 14.54 4.42
CA ILE A 495 22.14 13.53 4.31
C ILE A 495 20.75 14.18 4.22
N ALA A 496 20.49 15.22 5.03
CA ALA A 496 19.22 15.92 5.02
C ALA A 496 18.95 16.61 3.67
N ALA A 497 19.96 17.25 3.10
CA ALA A 497 19.89 17.84 1.76
C ALA A 497 19.69 16.76 0.69
N GLY A 498 20.45 15.68 0.75
CA GLY A 498 20.32 14.54 -0.17
C GLY A 498 18.92 13.90 -0.14
N LEU A 499 18.32 13.76 1.04
CA LEU A 499 16.95 13.27 1.19
C LEU A 499 15.92 14.27 0.64
N SER A 500 16.08 15.57 0.86
CA SER A 500 15.23 16.61 0.31
C SER A 500 15.23 16.59 -1.22
N ILE A 501 16.39 16.43 -1.84
CA ILE A 501 16.54 16.27 -3.30
C ILE A 501 15.91 14.97 -3.77
N SER A 502 16.08 13.86 -3.02
CA SER A 502 15.52 12.56 -3.37
C SER A 502 13.98 12.56 -3.37
N VAL A 503 13.33 13.26 -2.43
CA VAL A 503 11.87 13.46 -2.42
C VAL A 503 11.41 14.10 -3.72
N VAL A 504 12.09 15.14 -4.15
CA VAL A 504 11.78 15.84 -5.40
C VAL A 504 11.99 14.95 -6.62
N LYS A 505 13.11 14.25 -6.70
CA LYS A 505 13.38 13.30 -7.79
C LYS A 505 12.32 12.20 -7.85
N ASN A 506 11.85 11.69 -6.71
CA ASN A 506 10.76 10.73 -6.66
C ASN A 506 9.44 11.32 -7.20
N ALA A 507 9.08 12.54 -6.78
CA ALA A 507 7.89 13.22 -7.28
C ALA A 507 7.95 13.43 -8.80
N LEU A 508 9.02 13.99 -9.31
CA LEU A 508 9.18 14.32 -10.72
C LEU A 508 9.27 13.08 -11.62
N TYR A 509 10.15 12.14 -11.29
CA TYR A 509 10.50 11.06 -12.21
C TYR A 509 9.67 9.78 -12.02
N LYS A 510 9.16 9.53 -10.80
CA LYS A 510 8.37 8.32 -10.53
C LYS A 510 6.86 8.55 -10.58
N VAL A 511 6.40 9.70 -10.09
CA VAL A 511 4.96 10.03 -10.03
C VAL A 511 4.53 10.76 -11.28
N ILE A 512 5.12 11.90 -11.55
CA ILE A 512 4.77 12.76 -12.70
C ILE A 512 5.29 12.16 -14.00
N ARG A 513 6.39 11.41 -13.94
CA ARG A 513 7.13 10.88 -15.10
C ARG A 513 7.56 12.01 -16.06
N CYS A 514 8.03 13.10 -15.48
CA CYS A 514 8.47 14.28 -16.20
C CYS A 514 9.73 13.95 -17.02
N VAL A 515 9.63 14.13 -18.33
CA VAL A 515 10.77 13.95 -19.25
C VAL A 515 11.45 15.31 -19.51
N SER A 516 10.69 16.40 -19.49
CA SER A 516 11.15 17.78 -19.69
C SER A 516 10.32 18.73 -18.85
N ALA A 517 10.96 19.71 -18.23
CA ALA A 517 10.30 20.77 -17.46
C ALA A 517 9.27 21.56 -18.28
N ASP A 518 9.39 21.60 -19.60
CA ASP A 518 8.46 22.30 -20.48
C ASP A 518 7.08 21.63 -20.52
N GLN A 519 7.00 20.32 -20.21
CA GLN A 519 5.74 19.60 -20.12
C GLN A 519 4.84 20.09 -18.96
N LEU A 520 5.43 20.76 -17.96
CA LEU A 520 4.72 21.27 -16.81
C LEU A 520 4.20 22.71 -17.01
N GLY A 521 4.49 23.35 -18.14
CA GLY A 521 4.12 24.74 -18.39
C GLY A 521 5.05 25.74 -17.67
N ASN A 522 4.61 27.01 -17.59
CA ASN A 522 5.38 28.09 -16.99
C ASN A 522 4.81 28.57 -15.65
N ASN A 523 3.52 28.37 -15.42
CA ASN A 523 2.82 28.81 -14.22
C ASN A 523 2.59 27.63 -13.29
N ILE A 524 3.60 27.25 -12.53
CA ILE A 524 3.59 26.11 -11.63
C ILE A 524 3.29 26.57 -10.21
N VAL A 525 2.24 26.03 -9.59
CA VAL A 525 1.88 26.27 -8.20
C VAL A 525 2.16 25.03 -7.38
N VAL A 526 2.92 25.18 -6.30
CA VAL A 526 3.22 24.11 -5.36
C VAL A 526 2.44 24.29 -4.06
N GLN A 527 1.87 23.19 -3.56
CA GLN A 527 0.99 23.15 -2.39
C GLN A 527 1.37 22.00 -1.46
N GLY A 528 0.73 21.94 -0.31
CA GLY A 528 0.93 20.89 0.68
C GLY A 528 1.99 21.21 1.72
N GLY A 529 1.92 20.50 2.84
CA GLY A 529 2.77 20.75 4.01
C GLY A 529 4.26 20.47 3.77
N THR A 530 4.60 19.63 2.80
CA THR A 530 6.00 19.29 2.46
C THR A 530 6.74 20.49 1.88
N PHE A 531 6.03 21.38 1.18
CA PHE A 531 6.61 22.63 0.65
C PHE A 531 6.79 23.75 1.68
N LEU A 532 6.47 23.52 2.96
CA LEU A 532 6.94 24.38 4.04
C LEU A 532 8.47 24.32 4.20
N SER A 533 9.08 23.18 3.79
CA SER A 533 10.53 23.02 3.76
C SER A 533 11.12 23.81 2.59
N ASP A 534 11.90 24.85 2.89
CA ASP A 534 12.65 25.61 1.89
C ASP A 534 13.68 24.74 1.17
N ALA A 535 14.22 23.71 1.84
CA ALA A 535 15.13 22.76 1.22
C ALA A 535 14.44 21.94 0.12
N VAL A 536 13.21 21.47 0.34
CA VAL A 536 12.44 20.77 -0.68
C VAL A 536 12.03 21.70 -1.82
N LEU A 537 11.59 22.91 -1.48
CA LEU A 537 11.19 23.91 -2.46
C LEU A 537 12.36 24.28 -3.39
N ARG A 538 13.53 24.55 -2.80
CA ARG A 538 14.75 24.85 -3.56
C ARG A 538 15.21 23.67 -4.42
N ALA A 539 15.21 22.47 -3.85
CA ALA A 539 15.54 21.25 -4.60
C ALA A 539 14.62 21.07 -5.82
N PHE A 540 13.33 21.39 -5.67
CA PHE A 540 12.36 21.32 -6.76
C PHE A 540 12.65 22.31 -7.88
N GLU A 541 12.97 23.56 -7.54
CA GLU A 541 13.37 24.57 -8.52
C GLU A 541 14.70 24.24 -9.22
N GLN A 542 15.68 23.73 -8.48
CA GLN A 542 16.97 23.32 -9.05
C GLN A 542 16.79 22.15 -10.03
N GLU A 543 16.01 21.12 -9.65
CA GLU A 543 15.80 19.94 -10.48
C GLU A 543 14.99 20.26 -11.75
N LEU A 544 14.05 21.22 -11.68
CA LEU A 544 13.27 21.69 -12.83
C LEU A 544 13.99 22.73 -13.69
N GLY A 545 14.93 23.49 -13.11
CA GLY A 545 15.47 24.68 -13.74
C GLY A 545 14.45 25.79 -13.97
N LYS A 546 13.36 25.83 -13.19
CA LYS A 546 12.27 26.81 -13.28
C LYS A 546 11.87 27.30 -11.90
N GLU A 547 11.47 28.56 -11.83
CA GLU A 547 10.85 29.14 -10.64
C GLU A 547 9.41 28.63 -10.48
N VAL A 548 8.97 28.40 -9.24
CA VAL A 548 7.61 27.99 -8.92
C VAL A 548 6.96 28.94 -7.91
N ILE A 549 5.65 28.91 -7.83
CA ILE A 549 4.88 29.73 -6.91
C ILE A 549 4.45 28.88 -5.73
N ARG A 550 4.94 29.24 -4.53
CA ARG A 550 4.46 28.69 -3.26
C ARG A 550 3.55 29.73 -2.59
N PRO A 551 2.22 29.51 -2.53
CA PRO A 551 1.33 30.40 -1.78
C PRO A 551 1.71 30.44 -0.29
N LYS A 552 1.49 31.60 0.37
CA LYS A 552 1.72 31.75 1.83
C LYS A 552 1.01 30.65 2.64
N TYR A 553 -0.15 30.24 2.17
CA TYR A 553 -1.00 29.25 2.80
C TYR A 553 -0.95 27.88 2.14
N ALA A 554 0.17 27.53 1.50
CA ALA A 554 0.37 26.24 0.82
C ALA A 554 -0.13 25.01 1.60
N PRO A 555 0.04 24.91 2.93
CA PRO A 555 -0.46 23.77 3.69
C PRO A 555 -1.98 23.67 3.81
N ILE A 556 -2.72 24.77 3.71
CA ILE A 556 -4.18 24.81 3.93
C ILE A 556 -5.00 25.00 2.65
N MET A 557 -4.37 24.86 1.48
CA MET A 557 -5.02 25.12 0.19
C MET A 557 -6.25 24.24 -0.04
N GLY A 558 -6.27 22.98 0.43
CA GLY A 558 -7.44 22.12 0.38
C GLY A 558 -8.63 22.69 1.17
N ALA A 559 -8.40 23.13 2.40
CA ALA A 559 -9.43 23.76 3.22
C ALA A 559 -9.89 25.10 2.63
N TYR A 560 -8.97 25.91 2.15
CA TYR A 560 -9.29 27.19 1.52
C TYR A 560 -10.14 27.00 0.26
N GLY A 561 -9.78 26.08 -0.61
CA GLY A 561 -10.58 25.73 -1.78
C GLY A 561 -11.96 25.20 -1.44
N ALA A 562 -12.10 24.46 -0.33
CA ALA A 562 -13.39 24.01 0.17
C ALA A 562 -14.25 25.21 0.62
N ALA A 563 -13.69 26.21 1.33
CA ALA A 563 -14.40 27.43 1.71
C ALA A 563 -14.88 28.21 0.48
N LEU A 564 -14.02 28.44 -0.50
CA LEU A 564 -14.38 29.09 -1.77
C LEU A 564 -15.47 28.33 -2.53
N PHE A 565 -15.42 27.00 -2.50
CA PHE A 565 -16.47 26.17 -3.10
C PHE A 565 -17.81 26.30 -2.36
N ALA A 566 -17.80 26.32 -1.03
CA ALA A 566 -19.01 26.54 -0.25
C ALA A 566 -19.68 27.86 -0.63
N LYS A 567 -18.89 28.94 -0.77
CA LYS A 567 -19.35 30.24 -1.27
C LYS A 567 -19.99 30.14 -2.65
N GLN A 568 -19.30 29.52 -3.62
CA GLN A 568 -19.81 29.34 -4.99
C GLN A 568 -21.13 28.56 -5.03
N ARG A 569 -21.33 27.59 -4.13
CA ARG A 569 -22.56 26.81 -4.04
C ARG A 569 -23.72 27.64 -3.43
N GLU A 570 -23.44 28.44 -2.43
CA GLU A 570 -24.40 29.35 -1.84
C GLU A 570 -24.86 30.39 -2.87
N GLU A 571 -23.92 31.05 -3.57
CA GLU A 571 -24.20 32.00 -4.66
C GLU A 571 -25.02 31.37 -5.80
N ALA A 572 -24.84 30.09 -6.06
CA ALA A 572 -25.62 29.31 -7.03
C ALA A 572 -27.00 28.86 -6.51
N GLY A 573 -27.37 29.22 -5.28
CA GLY A 573 -28.67 28.95 -4.68
C GLY A 573 -28.87 27.51 -4.16
N PHE A 574 -27.79 26.78 -3.90
CA PHE A 574 -27.90 25.46 -3.28
C PHE A 574 -28.26 25.57 -1.79
N PRO A 575 -29.05 24.61 -1.24
CA PRO A 575 -29.40 24.62 0.18
C PRO A 575 -28.14 24.55 1.04
N CYS A 576 -28.00 25.47 2.00
CA CYS A 576 -26.88 25.56 2.93
C CYS A 576 -27.35 25.97 4.33
N GLY A 577 -26.44 26.14 5.30
CA GLY A 577 -26.77 26.49 6.69
C GLY A 577 -27.08 25.29 7.56
N GLY A 578 -26.72 24.06 7.12
CA GLY A 578 -26.91 22.81 7.86
C GLY A 578 -25.86 22.55 8.95
N LEU A 579 -24.81 23.39 9.04
CA LEU A 579 -23.73 23.21 10.02
C LEU A 579 -24.29 23.15 11.46
N ILE A 580 -23.72 22.28 12.27
CA ILE A 580 -24.14 22.10 13.67
C ILE A 580 -24.22 23.43 14.44
N SER A 581 -25.31 23.64 15.13
CA SER A 581 -25.49 24.84 15.94
C SER A 581 -24.56 24.86 17.16
N ARG A 582 -24.42 26.05 17.78
CA ARG A 582 -23.67 26.23 19.02
C ARG A 582 -24.12 25.28 20.13
N GLU A 583 -25.44 25.17 20.32
CA GLU A 583 -26.04 24.28 21.31
C GLU A 583 -25.77 22.81 20.96
N GLY A 584 -25.89 22.43 19.70
CA GLY A 584 -25.54 21.09 19.21
C GLY A 584 -24.09 20.75 19.45
N LEU A 585 -23.18 21.72 19.31
CA LEU A 585 -21.74 21.54 19.53
C LEU A 585 -21.40 21.37 21.03
N GLN A 586 -22.08 22.11 21.92
CA GLN A 586 -21.93 21.96 23.38
C GLN A 586 -22.38 20.58 23.87
N ASN A 587 -23.45 20.05 23.28
CA ASN A 587 -24.02 18.74 23.61
C ASN A 587 -23.51 17.61 22.67
N PHE A 588 -22.39 17.84 22.02
CA PHE A 588 -21.86 16.89 21.04
C PHE A 588 -21.27 15.64 21.70
N VAL A 589 -21.81 14.48 21.33
CA VAL A 589 -21.34 13.16 21.75
C VAL A 589 -20.90 12.37 20.52
N HIS A 590 -19.82 11.63 20.66
CA HIS A 590 -19.30 10.72 19.63
C HIS A 590 -19.00 9.37 20.26
N GLU A 591 -19.70 8.34 19.80
CA GLU A 591 -19.51 6.96 20.24
C GLU A 591 -19.06 6.10 19.06
N VAL A 592 -18.10 5.24 19.30
CA VAL A 592 -17.54 4.32 18.30
C VAL A 592 -17.79 2.88 18.74
N ARG A 593 -18.38 2.09 17.86
CA ARG A 593 -18.63 0.66 18.08
C ARG A 593 -18.10 -0.18 16.91
N ALA A 594 -17.32 -1.19 17.22
CA ALA A 594 -16.90 -2.21 16.26
C ALA A 594 -17.96 -3.33 16.20
N THR A 595 -18.22 -3.87 15.01
CA THR A 595 -19.10 -5.02 14.80
C THR A 595 -18.73 -5.77 13.52
N THR A 596 -19.25 -6.99 13.37
CA THR A 596 -19.09 -7.78 12.14
C THR A 596 -20.41 -7.85 11.41
N CYS A 597 -20.41 -7.53 10.12
CA CYS A 597 -21.59 -7.63 9.27
C CYS A 597 -21.97 -9.10 9.05
N GLN A 598 -23.25 -9.45 9.27
CA GLN A 598 -23.79 -10.77 9.03
C GLN A 598 -24.57 -10.86 7.70
N GLY A 599 -24.50 -9.85 6.85
CA GLY A 599 -25.32 -9.74 5.65
C GLY A 599 -24.92 -10.65 4.48
N CYS A 600 -23.69 -11.17 4.48
CA CYS A 600 -23.16 -12.08 3.44
C CYS A 600 -21.89 -12.78 3.94
N THR A 601 -21.34 -13.67 3.11
CA THR A 601 -20.09 -14.45 3.41
C THR A 601 -18.84 -13.59 3.59
N ASN A 602 -18.84 -12.30 3.22
CA ASN A 602 -17.68 -11.43 3.42
C ASN A 602 -17.46 -11.02 4.87
N HIS A 603 -18.46 -11.17 5.75
CA HIS A 603 -18.35 -10.84 7.18
C HIS A 603 -17.57 -9.58 7.47
N CYS A 604 -17.89 -8.48 6.73
CA CYS A 604 -17.14 -7.23 6.81
C CYS A 604 -17.04 -6.73 8.24
N ALA A 605 -15.84 -6.37 8.62
CA ALA A 605 -15.58 -5.76 9.89
C ALA A 605 -15.99 -4.27 9.81
N LEU A 606 -17.01 -3.86 10.57
CA LEU A 606 -17.60 -2.52 10.53
C LEU A 606 -17.20 -1.69 11.74
N THR A 607 -16.95 -0.41 11.50
CA THR A 607 -16.85 0.62 12.54
C THR A 607 -18.06 1.54 12.43
N ILE A 608 -18.88 1.59 13.47
CA ILE A 608 -20.07 2.41 13.54
C ILE A 608 -19.77 3.62 14.43
N ASN A 609 -19.76 4.79 13.84
CA ASN A 609 -19.66 6.07 14.54
C ASN A 609 -21.09 6.62 14.73
N THR A 610 -21.46 6.91 15.96
CA THR A 610 -22.75 7.50 16.31
C THR A 610 -22.53 8.88 16.91
N PHE A 611 -23.23 9.87 16.38
CA PHE A 611 -23.13 11.28 16.80
C PHE A 611 -24.43 11.76 17.44
N SER A 612 -24.36 12.89 18.12
CA SER A 612 -25.51 13.57 18.67
C SER A 612 -26.65 13.73 17.63
N GLY A 613 -27.91 13.53 18.07
CA GLY A 613 -29.04 13.52 17.15
C GLY A 613 -29.27 12.23 16.38
N GLY A 614 -28.53 11.13 16.73
CA GLY A 614 -28.68 9.81 16.12
C GLY A 614 -28.05 9.67 14.73
N ARG A 615 -27.28 10.64 14.29
CA ARG A 615 -26.52 10.55 13.03
C ARG A 615 -25.46 9.46 13.11
N ARG A 616 -25.27 8.74 12.02
CA ARG A 616 -24.33 7.62 11.99
C ARG A 616 -23.42 7.68 10.76
N PHE A 617 -22.20 7.27 10.97
CA PHE A 617 -21.25 6.96 9.90
C PHE A 617 -20.74 5.54 10.08
N ILE A 618 -20.83 4.71 9.05
CA ILE A 618 -20.39 3.31 9.07
C ILE A 618 -19.23 3.15 8.10
N ALA A 619 -18.11 2.67 8.60
CA ALA A 619 -16.92 2.39 7.82
C ALA A 619 -16.63 0.88 7.78
N GLY A 620 -15.82 0.44 6.81
CA GLY A 620 -15.39 -0.95 6.65
C GLY A 620 -16.39 -1.82 5.87
N ASN A 621 -17.51 -1.27 5.41
CA ASN A 621 -18.49 -1.99 4.59
C ASN A 621 -18.03 -2.08 3.13
N ARG A 622 -18.13 -3.29 2.57
CA ARG A 622 -17.88 -3.55 1.13
C ARG A 622 -19.17 -3.45 0.28
N CYS A 623 -20.33 -3.21 0.90
CA CYS A 623 -21.62 -3.05 0.23
C CYS A 623 -22.57 -2.19 1.09
N GLU A 624 -23.75 -1.88 0.56
CA GLU A 624 -24.75 -1.01 1.22
C GLU A 624 -25.59 -1.71 2.28
N LYS A 625 -25.57 -3.03 2.36
CA LYS A 625 -26.42 -3.78 3.32
C LYS A 625 -26.30 -3.28 4.76
N PRO A 626 -25.11 -2.95 5.29
CA PRO A 626 -24.97 -2.41 6.63
C PRO A 626 -25.57 -1.00 6.80
N LEU A 627 -25.68 -0.23 5.72
CA LEU A 627 -26.20 1.15 5.73
C LEU A 627 -27.74 1.19 5.75
N ALA A 628 -28.40 0.04 5.57
CA ALA A 628 -29.85 -0.08 5.46
C ALA A 628 -30.47 0.90 4.43
N LEU A 629 -29.71 1.33 3.43
CA LEU A 629 -30.19 2.12 2.33
C LEU A 629 -31.13 1.25 1.49
N LYS A 630 -32.37 1.69 1.33
CA LYS A 630 -33.29 1.01 0.41
C LYS A 630 -32.71 1.09 -1.00
N GLU A 631 -32.50 -0.06 -1.64
CA GLU A 631 -32.12 -0.13 -3.05
C GLU A 631 -33.18 0.59 -3.88
N LYS A 632 -32.90 1.82 -4.27
CA LYS A 632 -33.83 2.68 -5.01
C LYS A 632 -33.50 2.82 -6.50
N SER A 633 -32.45 2.16 -7.00
CA SER A 633 -32.09 2.25 -8.43
C SER A 633 -31.80 0.89 -9.03
N GLU A 634 -32.35 0.67 -10.22
CA GLU A 634 -31.91 -0.43 -11.08
C GLU A 634 -30.39 -0.35 -11.29
N LYS A 635 -29.70 -1.42 -10.93
CA LYS A 635 -28.22 -1.49 -11.08
C LYS A 635 -27.90 -2.03 -12.47
N TYR A 636 -27.18 -1.25 -13.25
CA TYR A 636 -26.69 -1.64 -14.57
C TYR A 636 -25.21 -2.04 -14.42
N ASP A 637 -24.97 -3.25 -13.91
CA ASP A 637 -23.64 -3.75 -13.51
C ASP A 637 -23.31 -5.07 -14.22
N LEU A 638 -22.40 -4.98 -15.17
CA LEU A 638 -22.00 -6.14 -15.96
C LEU A 638 -21.08 -7.10 -15.18
N TYR A 639 -20.36 -6.62 -14.15
CA TYR A 639 -19.58 -7.48 -13.24
C TYR A 639 -20.52 -8.39 -12.44
N GLU A 640 -21.60 -7.85 -11.87
CA GLU A 640 -22.60 -8.61 -11.13
C GLU A 640 -23.25 -9.65 -12.08
N TYR A 641 -23.63 -9.24 -13.28
CA TYR A 641 -24.21 -10.14 -14.27
C TYR A 641 -23.27 -11.30 -14.67
N LYS A 642 -21.97 -11.02 -14.88
CA LYS A 642 -20.96 -12.06 -15.15
C LYS A 642 -20.84 -13.02 -13.98
N THR A 643 -20.86 -12.53 -12.76
CA THR A 643 -20.83 -13.35 -11.53
C THR A 643 -22.05 -14.28 -11.47
N GLU A 644 -23.24 -13.77 -11.80
CA GLU A 644 -24.47 -14.57 -11.87
C GLU A 644 -24.40 -15.65 -12.94
N LEU A 645 -23.89 -15.33 -14.14
CA LEU A 645 -23.67 -16.30 -15.20
C LEU A 645 -22.72 -17.41 -14.76
N LEU A 646 -21.63 -17.10 -14.09
CA LEU A 646 -20.67 -18.08 -13.61
C LEU A 646 -21.26 -18.97 -12.50
N LYS A 647 -22.05 -18.41 -11.59
CA LYS A 647 -22.79 -19.18 -10.60
C LYS A 647 -23.82 -20.12 -11.22
N ALA A 648 -24.48 -19.66 -12.28
CA ALA A 648 -25.51 -20.44 -12.95
C ALA A 648 -24.96 -21.52 -13.89
N CYS A 649 -23.70 -21.42 -14.32
CA CYS A 649 -23.15 -22.36 -15.31
C CYS A 649 -22.80 -23.73 -14.73
N CYS A 650 -22.65 -23.89 -13.42
CA CYS A 650 -22.22 -25.14 -12.82
C CYS A 650 -23.10 -25.54 -11.63
N GLN A 651 -23.34 -26.87 -11.52
CA GLN A 651 -23.88 -27.49 -10.31
C GLN A 651 -22.71 -28.11 -9.55
N ASP A 652 -22.20 -27.40 -8.56
CA ASP A 652 -21.06 -27.80 -7.72
C ASP A 652 -21.50 -28.90 -6.72
N ARG A 653 -21.68 -30.11 -7.22
CA ARG A 653 -22.14 -31.26 -6.43
C ARG A 653 -21.42 -32.54 -6.81
N LYS A 654 -20.96 -33.30 -5.80
CA LYS A 654 -20.47 -34.69 -5.98
C LYS A 654 -21.65 -35.63 -6.11
N GLU A 655 -21.75 -36.32 -7.24
CA GLU A 655 -22.79 -37.32 -7.50
C GLU A 655 -22.23 -38.72 -7.22
N GLU A 656 -23.00 -39.51 -6.47
CA GLU A 656 -22.59 -40.85 -6.09
C GLU A 656 -22.43 -41.74 -7.33
N GLY A 657 -21.33 -42.48 -7.41
CA GLY A 657 -21.05 -43.40 -8.52
C GLY A 657 -20.44 -42.75 -9.78
N LYS A 658 -20.28 -41.42 -9.82
CA LYS A 658 -19.57 -40.73 -10.89
C LYS A 658 -18.15 -40.33 -10.46
N PRO A 659 -17.14 -40.43 -11.34
CA PRO A 659 -15.83 -39.89 -11.05
C PRO A 659 -15.92 -38.37 -10.89
N SER A 660 -15.13 -37.79 -9.98
CA SER A 660 -15.11 -36.36 -9.66
C SER A 660 -13.84 -35.67 -10.12
N VAL A 661 -13.99 -34.46 -10.68
CA VAL A 661 -12.87 -33.63 -11.05
C VAL A 661 -12.99 -32.28 -10.38
N GLY A 662 -11.95 -31.85 -9.65
CA GLY A 662 -11.84 -30.55 -9.02
C GLY A 662 -11.29 -29.49 -10.00
N ILE A 663 -11.93 -28.34 -10.09
CA ILE A 663 -11.47 -27.19 -10.88
C ILE A 663 -11.21 -26.03 -9.93
N PRO A 664 -9.97 -25.52 -9.82
CA PRO A 664 -9.69 -24.34 -9.01
C PRO A 664 -10.25 -23.09 -9.70
N PHE A 665 -11.09 -22.35 -8.99
CA PHE A 665 -11.81 -21.20 -9.54
C PHE A 665 -11.04 -19.90 -9.34
N GLY A 666 -9.97 -19.72 -10.10
CA GLY A 666 -9.10 -18.56 -10.06
C GLY A 666 -8.40 -18.35 -11.41
N LEU A 667 -7.72 -17.23 -11.55
CA LEU A 667 -6.99 -16.82 -12.76
C LEU A 667 -7.85 -17.05 -14.04
N ASN A 668 -7.27 -17.66 -15.10
CA ASN A 668 -7.96 -17.91 -16.35
C ASN A 668 -9.12 -18.92 -16.25
N MET A 669 -9.21 -19.69 -15.15
CA MET A 669 -10.31 -20.60 -14.92
C MET A 669 -11.64 -19.86 -14.70
N TYR A 670 -11.63 -18.58 -14.30
CA TYR A 670 -12.83 -17.74 -14.26
C TYR A 670 -13.54 -17.67 -15.60
N GLU A 671 -12.83 -17.35 -16.66
CA GLU A 671 -13.40 -17.22 -18.00
C GLU A 671 -13.68 -18.58 -18.60
N LEU A 672 -12.84 -19.57 -18.32
CA LEU A 672 -12.91 -20.90 -18.88
C LEU A 672 -13.80 -21.87 -18.08
N LEU A 673 -14.41 -21.43 -16.97
CA LEU A 673 -15.31 -22.30 -16.19
C LEU A 673 -16.47 -22.85 -17.03
N PRO A 674 -17.21 -22.06 -17.83
CA PRO A 674 -18.27 -22.58 -18.69
C PRO A 674 -17.76 -23.64 -19.69
N PHE A 675 -16.55 -23.46 -20.20
CA PHE A 675 -15.90 -24.41 -21.11
C PHE A 675 -15.57 -25.74 -20.41
N TRP A 676 -14.81 -25.66 -19.29
CA TRP A 676 -14.35 -26.86 -18.61
C TRP A 676 -15.49 -27.61 -17.90
N TYR A 677 -16.45 -26.88 -17.34
CA TYR A 677 -17.64 -27.48 -16.75
C TYR A 677 -18.42 -28.28 -17.79
N ALA A 678 -18.75 -27.67 -18.93
CA ALA A 678 -19.47 -28.35 -20.02
C ALA A 678 -18.70 -29.58 -20.54
N PHE A 679 -17.37 -29.46 -20.68
CA PHE A 679 -16.50 -30.53 -21.12
C PHE A 679 -16.56 -31.77 -20.21
N PHE A 680 -16.27 -31.58 -18.92
CA PHE A 680 -16.22 -32.69 -17.95
C PHE A 680 -17.62 -33.23 -17.63
N HIS A 681 -18.61 -32.36 -17.51
CA HIS A 681 -19.99 -32.80 -17.30
C HIS A 681 -20.50 -33.68 -18.45
N ARG A 682 -20.19 -33.32 -19.70
CA ARG A 682 -20.55 -34.12 -20.88
C ARG A 682 -19.84 -35.48 -20.92
N LEU A 683 -18.65 -35.57 -20.34
CA LEU A 683 -17.94 -36.85 -20.15
C LEU A 683 -18.48 -37.69 -19.00
N GLY A 684 -19.43 -37.20 -18.22
CA GLY A 684 -20.05 -37.91 -17.12
C GLY A 684 -19.35 -37.75 -15.78
N PHE A 685 -18.51 -36.71 -15.59
CA PHE A 685 -17.87 -36.40 -14.34
C PHE A 685 -18.76 -35.54 -13.44
N SER A 686 -18.63 -35.74 -12.13
CA SER A 686 -19.02 -34.72 -11.14
C SER A 686 -17.97 -33.64 -11.12
N VAL A 687 -18.34 -32.39 -11.44
CA VAL A 687 -17.41 -31.25 -11.44
C VAL A 687 -17.51 -30.52 -10.10
N LEU A 688 -16.41 -30.52 -9.35
CA LEU A 688 -16.28 -29.80 -8.09
C LEU A 688 -15.49 -28.50 -8.36
N VAL A 689 -16.12 -27.37 -8.07
CA VAL A 689 -15.50 -26.07 -8.25
C VAL A 689 -15.14 -25.50 -6.88
N SER A 690 -13.94 -24.96 -6.71
CA SER A 690 -13.60 -24.26 -5.47
C SER A 690 -14.47 -22.99 -5.30
N PRO A 691 -14.75 -22.56 -4.06
CA PRO A 691 -15.64 -21.43 -3.81
C PRO A 691 -15.08 -20.11 -4.41
N PHE A 692 -15.93 -19.10 -4.50
CA PHE A 692 -15.44 -17.72 -4.73
C PHE A 692 -14.42 -17.36 -3.65
N SER A 693 -13.42 -16.57 -4.03
CA SER A 693 -12.36 -16.19 -3.11
C SER A 693 -12.89 -15.37 -1.93
N THR A 694 -12.31 -15.62 -0.78
CA THR A 694 -12.53 -14.88 0.45
C THR A 694 -11.17 -14.69 1.13
N ARG A 695 -11.11 -13.81 2.11
CA ARG A 695 -9.89 -13.66 2.92
C ARG A 695 -9.51 -14.94 3.67
N GLU A 696 -10.51 -15.67 4.13
CA GLU A 696 -10.30 -16.98 4.78
C GLU A 696 -9.66 -17.99 3.82
N LEU A 697 -10.15 -18.05 2.57
CA LEU A 697 -9.55 -18.88 1.53
C LEU A 697 -8.08 -18.52 1.27
N TYR A 698 -7.76 -17.22 1.19
CA TYR A 698 -6.40 -16.74 1.06
C TYR A 698 -5.52 -17.24 2.22
N THR A 699 -5.96 -17.01 3.46
CA THR A 699 -5.21 -17.40 4.66
C THR A 699 -4.95 -18.90 4.71
N LYS A 700 -5.90 -19.73 4.27
CA LYS A 700 -5.74 -21.18 4.19
C LYS A 700 -4.54 -21.62 3.33
N GLY A 701 -4.32 -20.96 2.20
CA GLY A 701 -3.21 -21.27 1.28
C GLY A 701 -1.93 -20.47 1.51
N GLN A 702 -1.95 -19.48 2.39
CA GLN A 702 -0.89 -18.47 2.53
C GLN A 702 0.49 -19.09 2.82
N HIS A 703 0.55 -20.14 3.63
CA HIS A 703 1.80 -20.81 4.03
C HIS A 703 2.52 -21.52 2.87
N THR A 704 1.83 -21.80 1.77
CA THR A 704 2.39 -22.46 0.58
C THR A 704 2.84 -21.46 -0.51
N ILE A 705 2.63 -20.16 -0.33
CA ILE A 705 3.00 -19.13 -1.31
C ILE A 705 4.52 -18.97 -1.34
N PRO A 706 5.19 -19.20 -2.49
CA PRO A 706 6.65 -19.19 -2.57
C PRO A 706 7.27 -17.80 -2.59
N SER A 707 6.50 -16.77 -2.91
CA SER A 707 7.02 -15.39 -3.06
C SER A 707 5.95 -14.34 -2.86
N ASP A 708 6.28 -13.32 -2.07
CA ASP A 708 5.46 -12.14 -1.87
C ASP A 708 5.24 -11.31 -3.14
N THR A 709 6.13 -11.44 -4.12
CA THR A 709 6.06 -10.68 -5.37
C THR A 709 5.04 -11.24 -6.36
N ALA A 710 4.47 -12.44 -6.11
CA ALA A 710 3.38 -12.96 -6.92
C ALA A 710 2.15 -12.03 -6.84
N CYS A 711 1.46 -11.81 -7.95
CA CYS A 711 0.25 -10.99 -7.95
C CYS A 711 -0.85 -11.63 -7.10
N TYR A 712 -1.69 -10.83 -6.48
CA TYR A 712 -2.72 -11.32 -5.54
C TYR A 712 -3.64 -12.39 -6.12
N PRO A 713 -4.16 -12.28 -7.37
CA PRO A 713 -4.96 -13.35 -7.96
C PRO A 713 -4.24 -14.71 -8.05
N ALA A 714 -2.93 -14.71 -8.23
CA ALA A 714 -2.14 -15.95 -8.25
C ALA A 714 -1.97 -16.53 -6.83
N LYS A 715 -1.75 -15.67 -5.83
CA LYS A 715 -1.68 -16.11 -4.42
C LYS A 715 -2.98 -16.80 -3.96
N LEU A 716 -4.13 -16.33 -4.41
CA LEU A 716 -5.42 -16.94 -4.10
C LEU A 716 -5.54 -18.40 -4.59
N MET A 717 -4.83 -18.76 -5.68
CA MET A 717 -4.84 -20.13 -6.21
C MET A 717 -4.39 -21.17 -5.19
N HIS A 718 -3.48 -20.83 -4.29
CA HIS A 718 -3.06 -21.72 -3.20
C HIS A 718 -4.22 -22.10 -2.30
N GLY A 719 -5.06 -21.16 -1.91
CA GLY A 719 -6.28 -21.41 -1.15
C GLY A 719 -7.32 -22.20 -1.92
N HIS A 720 -7.47 -21.96 -3.23
CA HIS A 720 -8.39 -22.75 -4.06
C HIS A 720 -7.99 -24.21 -4.14
N ILE A 721 -6.71 -24.52 -4.24
CA ILE A 721 -6.22 -25.89 -4.24
C ILE A 721 -6.46 -26.55 -2.88
N GLU A 722 -6.12 -25.89 -1.76
CA GLU A 722 -6.38 -26.44 -0.42
C GLU A 722 -7.88 -26.71 -0.19
N ALA A 723 -8.76 -25.82 -0.65
CA ALA A 723 -10.21 -26.03 -0.57
C ALA A 723 -10.70 -27.21 -1.40
N LEU A 724 -10.08 -27.47 -2.54
CA LEU A 724 -10.40 -28.65 -3.35
C LEU A 724 -9.89 -29.95 -2.71
N LEU A 725 -8.67 -29.93 -2.16
CA LEU A 725 -8.10 -31.10 -1.47
C LEU A 725 -8.97 -31.56 -0.31
N GLU A 726 -9.58 -30.65 0.44
CA GLU A 726 -10.55 -31.00 1.51
C GLU A 726 -11.83 -31.69 1.00
N ARG A 727 -12.18 -31.49 -0.26
CA ARG A 727 -13.35 -32.13 -0.88
C ARG A 727 -13.04 -33.48 -1.48
N HIS A 728 -11.78 -33.91 -1.45
CA HIS A 728 -11.30 -35.19 -1.94
C HIS A 728 -11.83 -35.56 -3.35
N PRO A 729 -11.55 -34.76 -4.40
CA PRO A 729 -11.87 -35.18 -5.77
C PRO A 729 -10.99 -36.36 -6.22
N ASP A 730 -11.45 -37.12 -7.19
CA ASP A 730 -10.64 -38.20 -7.78
C ASP A 730 -9.44 -37.62 -8.59
N ALA A 731 -9.58 -36.42 -9.12
CA ALA A 731 -8.48 -35.67 -9.71
C ALA A 731 -8.73 -34.16 -9.60
N ILE A 732 -7.67 -33.37 -9.55
CA ILE A 732 -7.73 -31.90 -9.71
C ILE A 732 -7.20 -31.57 -11.11
N PHE A 733 -7.97 -30.80 -11.89
CA PHE A 733 -7.62 -30.39 -13.23
C PHE A 733 -7.30 -28.89 -13.27
N TYR A 734 -6.04 -28.58 -13.48
CA TYR A 734 -5.56 -27.22 -13.69
C TYR A 734 -4.40 -27.23 -14.70
N PRO A 735 -4.70 -27.16 -16.01
CA PRO A 735 -3.69 -27.32 -17.05
C PRO A 735 -2.79 -26.10 -17.20
N ASP A 736 -1.55 -26.30 -17.60
CA ASP A 736 -0.68 -25.27 -18.13
C ASP A 736 -1.19 -24.75 -19.46
N MET A 737 -1.37 -23.44 -19.60
CA MET A 737 -1.96 -22.82 -20.77
C MET A 737 -1.13 -21.66 -21.30
N THR A 738 -0.14 -21.93 -22.10
CA THR A 738 0.69 -20.89 -22.77
C THR A 738 -0.16 -20.00 -23.69
N TYR A 739 -1.07 -20.62 -24.45
CA TYR A 739 -1.93 -19.93 -25.41
C TYR A 739 -3.39 -19.96 -24.96
N ASN A 740 -4.04 -18.79 -25.02
CA ASN A 740 -5.48 -18.65 -24.84
C ASN A 740 -6.23 -18.81 -26.19
N ALA A 741 -7.54 -18.63 -26.18
CA ALA A 741 -8.33 -18.53 -27.40
C ALA A 741 -7.82 -17.38 -28.29
N ASP A 742 -7.72 -17.64 -29.59
CA ASP A 742 -7.35 -16.60 -30.54
C ASP A 742 -8.58 -15.76 -30.91
N GLU A 743 -8.60 -14.53 -30.49
CA GLU A 743 -9.65 -13.55 -30.77
C GLU A 743 -9.30 -12.65 -31.99
N HIS A 744 -8.17 -12.91 -32.59
CA HIS A 744 -7.69 -12.16 -33.80
C HIS A 744 -7.52 -10.65 -33.55
N MET A 745 -7.27 -10.23 -32.30
CA MET A 745 -7.09 -8.82 -31.89
C MET A 745 -5.64 -8.38 -31.88
N GLY A 746 -4.71 -9.32 -31.68
CA GLY A 746 -3.28 -9.07 -31.58
C GLY A 746 -2.46 -9.93 -32.53
N VAL A 747 -1.13 -9.74 -32.49
CA VAL A 747 -0.20 -10.54 -33.31
C VAL A 747 0.04 -11.93 -32.74
N ASN A 748 -0.37 -12.13 -31.47
CA ASN A 748 -0.34 -13.40 -30.77
C ASN A 748 -1.44 -13.41 -29.68
N HIS A 749 -1.62 -14.57 -29.02
CA HIS A 749 -2.67 -14.80 -28.02
C HIS A 749 -2.12 -15.55 -26.79
N TYR A 750 -0.99 -15.09 -26.28
CA TYR A 750 -0.38 -15.63 -25.06
C TYR A 750 -1.19 -15.30 -23.81
N ASN A 751 -1.14 -16.18 -22.83
CA ASN A 751 -1.36 -15.83 -21.43
C ASN A 751 -0.08 -15.21 -20.84
N CYS A 752 -0.21 -14.43 -19.78
CA CYS A 752 0.97 -13.98 -19.04
C CYS A 752 1.68 -15.19 -18.40
N PRO A 753 3.00 -15.12 -18.12
CA PRO A 753 3.75 -16.27 -17.58
C PRO A 753 3.15 -16.86 -16.30
N VAL A 754 2.56 -16.01 -15.42
CA VAL A 754 1.90 -16.48 -14.20
C VAL A 754 0.67 -17.33 -14.53
N VAL A 755 -0.24 -16.85 -15.38
CA VAL A 755 -1.42 -17.61 -15.79
C VAL A 755 -1.04 -18.90 -16.52
N ALA A 756 0.02 -18.84 -17.36
CA ALA A 756 0.43 -19.96 -18.19
C ALA A 756 1.01 -21.14 -17.40
N TYR A 757 1.78 -20.88 -16.32
CA TYR A 757 2.62 -21.88 -15.65
C TYR A 757 2.40 -22.00 -14.14
N TYR A 758 1.40 -21.34 -13.60
CA TYR A 758 1.11 -21.40 -12.16
C TYR A 758 0.70 -22.79 -11.67
N PRO A 759 0.08 -23.66 -12.48
CA PRO A 759 -0.14 -25.06 -12.10
C PRO A 759 1.10 -25.77 -11.59
N GLN A 760 2.25 -25.58 -12.23
CA GLN A 760 3.52 -26.17 -11.82
C GLN A 760 4.05 -25.56 -10.51
N VAL A 761 3.87 -24.24 -10.30
CA VAL A 761 4.24 -23.58 -9.05
C VAL A 761 3.47 -24.20 -7.88
N LEU A 762 2.16 -24.43 -8.05
CA LEU A 762 1.33 -25.08 -7.03
C LEU A 762 1.79 -26.52 -6.75
N ARG A 763 2.06 -27.32 -7.79
CA ARG A 763 2.57 -28.69 -7.64
C ARG A 763 3.83 -28.74 -6.78
N MET A 764 4.74 -27.80 -6.97
CA MET A 764 6.03 -27.79 -6.25
C MET A 764 5.93 -27.27 -4.81
N ASN A 765 4.90 -26.47 -4.50
CA ASN A 765 4.78 -25.81 -3.20
C ASN A 765 3.67 -26.37 -2.30
N ILE A 766 2.75 -27.19 -2.83
CA ILE A 766 1.70 -27.86 -2.06
C ILE A 766 1.98 -29.37 -2.02
N ARG A 767 2.54 -29.86 -0.93
CA ARG A 767 2.95 -31.27 -0.79
C ARG A 767 1.83 -32.26 -1.03
N LYS A 768 0.61 -31.98 -0.54
CA LYS A 768 -0.58 -32.83 -0.72
C LYS A 768 -0.93 -33.06 -2.20
N LEU A 769 -0.54 -32.19 -3.12
CA LEU A 769 -0.72 -32.41 -4.55
C LEU A 769 0.13 -33.56 -5.11
N GLN A 770 1.22 -33.94 -4.44
CA GLN A 770 2.05 -35.08 -4.84
C GLN A 770 1.34 -36.43 -4.55
N GLU A 771 0.40 -36.44 -3.63
CA GLU A 771 -0.40 -37.62 -3.24
C GLU A 771 -1.76 -37.66 -3.96
N THR A 772 -2.07 -36.61 -4.76
CA THR A 772 -3.34 -36.45 -5.45
C THR A 772 -3.14 -36.54 -6.98
N VAL A 773 -4.10 -37.08 -7.70
CA VAL A 773 -4.08 -37.01 -9.17
C VAL A 773 -4.26 -35.57 -9.58
N TYR A 774 -3.18 -34.91 -9.94
CA TYR A 774 -3.15 -33.51 -10.38
C TYR A 774 -2.79 -33.44 -11.85
N ILE A 775 -3.70 -32.90 -12.66
CA ILE A 775 -3.59 -32.86 -14.12
C ILE A 775 -3.22 -31.42 -14.52
N ASP A 776 -1.92 -31.20 -14.72
CA ASP A 776 -1.33 -29.93 -15.13
C ASP A 776 -0.67 -30.01 -16.53
N ASP A 777 -1.04 -31.01 -17.32
CA ASP A 777 -0.57 -31.15 -18.70
C ASP A 777 -0.81 -29.86 -19.50
N PHE A 778 0.09 -29.59 -20.46
CA PHE A 778 -0.05 -28.46 -21.39
C PHE A 778 -1.27 -28.62 -22.30
N VAL A 779 -2.17 -27.65 -22.26
CA VAL A 779 -3.39 -27.61 -23.08
C VAL A 779 -3.54 -26.21 -23.69
N SER A 780 -4.03 -26.14 -24.93
CA SER A 780 -4.43 -24.87 -25.56
C SER A 780 -5.86 -24.99 -26.09
N VAL A 781 -6.64 -23.95 -25.89
CA VAL A 781 -8.01 -23.82 -26.41
C VAL A 781 -8.08 -23.01 -27.69
N SER A 782 -6.95 -22.59 -28.25
CA SER A 782 -6.90 -21.75 -29.44
C SER A 782 -7.35 -22.44 -30.74
N ASP A 783 -7.07 -23.75 -30.83
CA ASP A 783 -7.43 -24.57 -32.00
C ASP A 783 -8.21 -25.81 -31.55
N ARG A 784 -9.45 -25.91 -31.98
CA ARG A 784 -10.35 -27.01 -31.60
C ARG A 784 -9.81 -28.41 -31.96
N LYS A 785 -9.16 -28.55 -33.14
CA LYS A 785 -8.63 -29.86 -33.59
C LYS A 785 -7.42 -30.27 -32.77
N LYS A 786 -6.51 -29.34 -32.48
CA LYS A 786 -5.35 -29.57 -31.64
C LYS A 786 -5.79 -29.88 -30.21
N PHE A 787 -6.76 -29.12 -29.67
CA PHE A 787 -7.36 -29.37 -28.38
C PHE A 787 -7.91 -30.80 -28.28
N LEU A 788 -8.76 -31.20 -29.23
CA LEU A 788 -9.34 -32.54 -29.29
C LEU A 788 -8.27 -33.63 -29.34
N SER A 789 -7.23 -33.46 -30.17
CA SER A 789 -6.12 -34.41 -30.23
C SER A 789 -5.38 -34.51 -28.92
N ARG A 790 -5.11 -33.39 -28.26
CA ARG A 790 -4.40 -33.32 -27.00
C ARG A 790 -5.22 -33.93 -25.85
N MET A 791 -6.51 -33.67 -25.78
CA MET A 791 -7.37 -34.28 -24.76
C MET A 791 -7.55 -35.80 -24.94
N LYS A 792 -7.51 -36.31 -26.17
CA LYS A 792 -7.47 -37.74 -26.44
C LYS A 792 -6.16 -38.41 -26.01
N GLU A 793 -5.09 -37.67 -25.92
CA GLU A 793 -3.81 -38.12 -25.40
C GLU A 793 -3.77 -38.10 -23.86
N ILE A 794 -4.25 -37.00 -23.24
CA ILE A 794 -4.14 -36.71 -21.81
C ILE A 794 -5.16 -37.57 -21.01
N LEU A 795 -6.45 -37.47 -21.34
CA LEU A 795 -7.49 -38.01 -20.46
C LEU A 795 -7.39 -39.53 -20.24
N PRO A 796 -7.06 -40.37 -21.24
CA PRO A 796 -6.92 -41.80 -21.01
C PRO A 796 -5.76 -42.18 -20.07
N LYS A 797 -4.76 -41.32 -19.89
CA LYS A 797 -3.67 -41.55 -18.91
C LYS A 797 -4.21 -41.60 -17.48
N TYR A 798 -5.15 -40.73 -17.18
CA TYR A 798 -5.73 -40.56 -15.86
C TYR A 798 -7.07 -41.28 -15.71
N PHE A 799 -7.87 -41.37 -16.78
CA PHE A 799 -9.19 -41.93 -16.84
C PHE A 799 -9.33 -42.91 -18.01
N PRO A 800 -8.83 -44.16 -17.86
CA PRO A 800 -8.78 -45.14 -18.99
C PRO A 800 -10.15 -45.53 -19.57
N ARG A 801 -11.26 -45.27 -18.86
CA ARG A 801 -12.62 -45.58 -19.35
C ARG A 801 -13.18 -44.53 -20.30
N VAL A 802 -12.56 -43.36 -20.41
CA VAL A 802 -13.02 -42.25 -21.29
C VAL A 802 -12.68 -42.58 -22.75
N LYS A 803 -13.69 -42.62 -23.63
CA LYS A 803 -13.51 -42.98 -25.06
C LYS A 803 -13.30 -41.73 -25.93
N GLY A 804 -12.49 -41.86 -26.96
CA GLY A 804 -12.18 -40.74 -27.87
C GLY A 804 -13.40 -40.11 -28.55
N ARG A 805 -14.51 -40.86 -28.81
CA ARG A 805 -15.76 -40.30 -29.37
C ARG A 805 -16.46 -39.39 -28.32
N ASP A 806 -16.39 -39.75 -27.07
CA ASP A 806 -17.03 -38.98 -25.99
C ASP A 806 -16.24 -37.67 -25.75
N ILE A 807 -14.92 -37.72 -25.84
CA ILE A 807 -14.04 -36.52 -25.84
C ILE A 807 -14.39 -35.59 -26.99
N HIS A 808 -14.69 -36.12 -28.18
CA HIS A 808 -15.12 -35.29 -29.34
C HIS A 808 -16.43 -34.56 -29.03
N ALA A 809 -17.45 -35.28 -28.53
CA ALA A 809 -18.73 -34.67 -28.19
C ALA A 809 -18.61 -33.64 -27.07
N ALA A 810 -17.77 -33.93 -26.04
CA ALA A 810 -17.47 -32.98 -24.96
C ALA A 810 -16.74 -31.71 -25.48
N THR A 811 -15.83 -31.89 -26.43
CA THR A 811 -15.15 -30.75 -27.08
C THR A 811 -16.12 -29.81 -27.75
N GLU A 812 -17.04 -30.34 -28.57
CA GLU A 812 -18.05 -29.54 -29.25
C GLU A 812 -18.96 -28.78 -28.27
N GLU A 813 -19.34 -29.43 -27.19
CA GLU A 813 -20.18 -28.82 -26.15
C GLU A 813 -19.43 -27.71 -25.42
N ALA A 814 -18.16 -27.90 -25.06
CA ALA A 814 -17.31 -26.93 -24.37
C ALA A 814 -17.15 -25.62 -25.19
N TYR A 815 -16.80 -25.75 -26.47
CA TYR A 815 -16.67 -24.57 -27.35
C TYR A 815 -17.99 -23.84 -27.56
N ARG A 816 -19.13 -24.56 -27.58
CA ARG A 816 -20.45 -23.96 -27.68
C ARG A 816 -20.78 -23.19 -26.39
N ALA A 817 -20.55 -23.78 -25.21
CA ALA A 817 -20.78 -23.15 -23.92
C ALA A 817 -19.94 -21.86 -23.75
N TYR A 818 -18.69 -21.91 -24.20
CA TYR A 818 -17.78 -20.75 -24.18
C TYR A 818 -18.28 -19.61 -25.08
N ALA A 819 -18.67 -19.93 -26.30
CA ALA A 819 -19.23 -18.94 -27.25
C ALA A 819 -20.55 -18.33 -26.73
N ASP A 820 -21.43 -19.15 -26.13
CA ASP A 820 -22.69 -18.70 -25.53
C ASP A 820 -22.49 -17.77 -24.35
N TYR A 821 -21.47 -18.00 -23.52
CA TYR A 821 -21.10 -17.14 -22.40
C TYR A 821 -20.77 -15.71 -22.88
N PHE A 822 -19.88 -15.56 -23.87
CA PHE A 822 -19.55 -14.25 -24.43
C PHE A 822 -20.70 -13.58 -25.15
N ARG A 823 -21.50 -14.36 -25.90
CA ARG A 823 -22.71 -13.84 -26.53
C ARG A 823 -23.64 -13.17 -25.50
N LYS A 824 -23.94 -13.84 -24.40
CA LYS A 824 -24.78 -13.31 -23.32
C LYS A 824 -24.24 -12.02 -22.71
N ILE A 825 -22.92 -11.94 -22.46
CA ILE A 825 -22.26 -10.74 -21.93
C ILE A 825 -22.43 -9.56 -22.91
N ARG A 826 -22.18 -9.77 -24.21
CA ARG A 826 -22.28 -8.73 -25.24
C ARG A 826 -23.71 -8.24 -25.43
N GLU A 827 -24.68 -9.15 -25.43
CA GLU A 827 -26.12 -8.82 -25.49
C GLU A 827 -26.54 -7.99 -24.28
N LYS A 828 -26.12 -8.36 -23.08
CA LYS A 828 -26.43 -7.63 -21.86
C LYS A 828 -25.79 -6.24 -21.83
N ALA A 829 -24.55 -6.14 -22.26
CA ALA A 829 -23.85 -4.86 -22.40
C ALA A 829 -24.58 -3.92 -23.38
N ALA A 830 -25.04 -4.44 -24.53
CA ALA A 830 -25.79 -3.66 -25.50
C ALA A 830 -27.11 -3.11 -24.91
N GLN A 831 -27.81 -3.92 -24.09
CA GLN A 831 -29.00 -3.49 -23.34
C GLN A 831 -28.67 -2.35 -22.37
N PHE A 832 -27.61 -2.49 -21.56
CA PHE A 832 -27.19 -1.48 -20.60
C PHE A 832 -26.77 -0.18 -21.28
N MET A 833 -26.05 -0.25 -22.39
CA MET A 833 -25.68 0.94 -23.19
C MET A 833 -26.90 1.66 -23.75
N ALA A 834 -27.92 0.92 -24.19
CA ALA A 834 -29.17 1.54 -24.69
C ALA A 834 -29.89 2.31 -23.57
N VAL A 835 -30.01 1.71 -22.39
CA VAL A 835 -30.60 2.38 -21.21
C VAL A 835 -29.75 3.58 -20.77
N ALA A 836 -28.41 3.47 -20.80
CA ALA A 836 -27.52 4.58 -20.44
C ALA A 836 -27.74 5.80 -21.35
N ARG A 837 -27.90 5.58 -22.66
CA ARG A 837 -28.19 6.65 -23.63
C ARG A 837 -29.58 7.28 -23.39
N GLU A 838 -30.60 6.46 -23.18
CA GLU A 838 -31.96 6.92 -22.90
C GLU A 838 -32.04 7.76 -21.63
N LYS A 839 -31.45 7.26 -20.54
CA LYS A 839 -31.46 7.91 -19.22
C LYS A 839 -30.34 8.94 -19.03
N LYS A 840 -29.48 9.15 -20.04
CA LYS A 840 -28.31 10.03 -20.00
C LYS A 840 -27.35 9.71 -18.82
N LEU A 841 -27.17 8.42 -18.53
CA LEU A 841 -26.28 7.98 -17.46
C LEU A 841 -24.83 7.89 -17.98
N PRO A 842 -23.84 8.27 -17.18
CA PRO A 842 -22.46 8.02 -17.51
C PRO A 842 -22.16 6.51 -17.55
N MET A 843 -21.28 6.10 -18.47
CA MET A 843 -20.83 4.72 -18.60
C MET A 843 -19.36 4.60 -18.22
N ILE A 844 -19.02 3.59 -17.44
CA ILE A 844 -17.64 3.25 -17.09
C ILE A 844 -17.33 1.86 -17.62
N VAL A 845 -16.33 1.77 -18.49
CA VAL A 845 -15.70 0.50 -18.82
C VAL A 845 -14.71 0.18 -17.72
N LEU A 846 -15.10 -0.69 -16.79
CA LEU A 846 -14.21 -1.20 -15.75
C LEU A 846 -13.37 -2.32 -16.38
N ALA A 847 -12.24 -1.91 -16.94
CA ALA A 847 -11.38 -2.75 -17.75
C ALA A 847 -10.37 -3.51 -16.90
N GLY A 848 -10.33 -4.82 -17.07
CA GLY A 848 -9.46 -5.68 -16.29
C GLY A 848 -9.17 -7.00 -16.99
N ARG A 849 -8.96 -8.03 -16.20
CA ARG A 849 -8.79 -9.40 -16.65
C ARG A 849 -9.95 -10.26 -16.15
N PRO A 850 -10.24 -11.40 -16.73
CA PRO A 850 -11.40 -12.22 -16.35
C PRO A 850 -11.55 -12.47 -14.85
N TYR A 851 -10.44 -12.69 -14.15
CA TYR A 851 -10.41 -12.95 -12.71
C TYR A 851 -10.59 -11.68 -11.84
N HIS A 852 -10.65 -10.49 -12.43
CA HIS A 852 -11.03 -9.26 -11.70
C HIS A 852 -12.52 -9.22 -11.36
N VAL A 853 -13.31 -10.16 -11.86
CA VAL A 853 -14.71 -10.37 -11.45
C VAL A 853 -14.81 -10.97 -10.05
N ASP A 854 -13.76 -11.63 -9.57
CA ASP A 854 -13.70 -12.21 -8.23
C ASP A 854 -13.94 -11.16 -7.14
N PRO A 855 -14.85 -11.41 -6.17
CA PRO A 855 -15.20 -10.43 -5.14
C PRO A 855 -14.02 -10.02 -4.25
N GLU A 856 -13.09 -10.92 -3.96
CA GLU A 856 -11.91 -10.64 -3.15
C GLU A 856 -10.86 -9.84 -3.93
N VAL A 857 -10.76 -10.05 -5.24
CA VAL A 857 -9.87 -9.29 -6.12
C VAL A 857 -10.44 -7.91 -6.44
N ASN A 858 -11.75 -7.82 -6.69
CA ASN A 858 -12.43 -6.58 -7.08
C ASN A 858 -12.67 -5.61 -5.92
N HIS A 859 -12.75 -6.11 -4.68
CA HIS A 859 -13.05 -5.34 -3.46
C HIS A 859 -14.35 -4.50 -3.53
N GLY A 860 -15.28 -4.80 -4.45
CA GLY A 860 -16.54 -4.06 -4.62
C GLY A 860 -16.43 -2.75 -5.41
N ILE A 861 -15.37 -2.55 -6.19
CA ILE A 861 -15.15 -1.34 -7.02
C ILE A 861 -16.32 -1.13 -8.00
N HIS A 862 -16.82 -2.20 -8.64
CA HIS A 862 -17.97 -2.12 -9.56
C HIS A 862 -19.25 -1.58 -8.85
N THR A 863 -19.48 -2.02 -7.61
CA THR A 863 -20.60 -1.54 -6.81
C THR A 863 -20.43 -0.05 -6.45
N LEU A 864 -19.22 0.41 -6.16
CA LEU A 864 -18.93 1.82 -5.91
C LEU A 864 -19.21 2.68 -7.16
N ILE A 865 -18.85 2.21 -8.35
CA ILE A 865 -19.12 2.92 -9.60
C ILE A 865 -20.65 3.05 -9.84
N THR A 866 -21.42 1.98 -9.61
CA THR A 866 -22.88 2.05 -9.75
C THR A 866 -23.52 2.98 -8.71
N ARG A 867 -22.97 3.06 -7.48
CA ARG A 867 -23.38 4.01 -6.44
C ARG A 867 -23.17 5.47 -6.84
N LEU A 868 -22.13 5.73 -7.63
CA LEU A 868 -21.88 7.05 -8.20
C LEU A 868 -22.79 7.36 -9.41
N GLY A 869 -23.76 6.50 -9.71
CA GLY A 869 -24.77 6.71 -10.75
C GLY A 869 -24.36 6.29 -12.16
N ALA A 870 -23.29 5.54 -12.32
CA ALA A 870 -22.79 5.11 -13.61
C ALA A 870 -23.19 3.66 -13.95
N VAL A 871 -23.27 3.38 -15.25
CA VAL A 871 -23.40 2.02 -15.79
C VAL A 871 -22.03 1.39 -15.88
N VAL A 872 -21.87 0.15 -15.39
CA VAL A 872 -20.62 -0.60 -15.46
C VAL A 872 -20.63 -1.56 -16.65
N LEU A 873 -19.65 -1.41 -17.52
CA LEU A 873 -19.34 -2.29 -18.65
C LEU A 873 -17.99 -2.98 -18.44
N THR A 874 -17.68 -4.02 -19.24
CA THR A 874 -16.40 -4.73 -19.20
C THR A 874 -15.68 -4.65 -20.54
N GLU A 875 -14.36 -4.86 -20.54
CA GLU A 875 -13.52 -4.83 -21.74
C GLU A 875 -13.95 -5.87 -22.78
N ASP A 876 -14.29 -7.08 -22.35
CA ASP A 876 -14.72 -8.19 -23.20
C ASP A 876 -16.09 -8.01 -23.84
N SER A 877 -16.88 -7.05 -23.34
CA SER A 877 -18.17 -6.69 -23.91
C SER A 877 -18.07 -5.73 -25.09
N LEU A 878 -16.92 -5.09 -25.29
CA LEU A 878 -16.69 -4.04 -26.28
C LEU A 878 -15.55 -4.35 -27.25
N SER A 879 -14.68 -5.28 -26.90
CA SER A 879 -13.43 -5.54 -27.62
C SER A 879 -13.64 -6.00 -29.07
N ASP A 880 -14.73 -6.71 -29.35
CA ASP A 880 -15.11 -7.16 -30.70
C ASP A 880 -15.69 -6.05 -31.62
N LYS A 881 -15.94 -4.86 -31.07
CA LYS A 881 -16.48 -3.72 -31.81
C LYS A 881 -15.42 -2.88 -32.53
N VAL A 882 -14.14 -3.20 -32.29
CA VAL A 882 -12.99 -2.50 -32.84
C VAL A 882 -12.19 -3.46 -33.75
N LYS A 883 -11.86 -2.99 -34.95
CA LYS A 883 -10.94 -3.74 -35.83
C LYS A 883 -9.53 -3.75 -35.28
N PRO A 884 -8.73 -4.80 -35.50
CA PRO A 884 -7.32 -4.82 -35.16
C PRO A 884 -6.59 -3.56 -35.60
N PHE A 885 -5.72 -3.02 -34.78
CA PHE A 885 -4.95 -1.81 -35.05
C PHE A 885 -3.52 -1.94 -34.47
N GLU A 886 -2.62 -1.13 -34.95
CA GLU A 886 -1.25 -1.11 -34.52
C GLU A 886 -1.12 -0.44 -33.13
N THR A 887 -0.28 -1.01 -32.29
CA THR A 887 0.05 -0.54 -30.96
C THR A 887 1.56 -0.35 -30.86
N VAL A 888 2.01 0.59 -30.02
CA VAL A 888 3.44 0.83 -29.77
C VAL A 888 4.02 -0.37 -29.00
N VAL A 889 3.30 -0.84 -27.98
CA VAL A 889 3.63 -2.07 -27.28
C VAL A 889 3.17 -3.27 -28.12
N ARG A 890 4.04 -4.26 -28.32
CA ARG A 890 3.68 -5.46 -29.07
C ARG A 890 2.43 -6.14 -28.49
N ASN A 891 1.36 -6.16 -29.26
CA ASN A 891 0.07 -6.73 -28.86
C ASN A 891 0.08 -8.26 -28.99
N GLN A 892 0.49 -8.96 -27.91
CA GLN A 892 0.71 -10.40 -27.92
C GLN A 892 -0.01 -11.17 -26.80
N TRP A 893 -0.67 -10.48 -25.85
CA TRP A 893 -1.39 -11.11 -24.76
C TRP A 893 -2.90 -10.94 -24.94
N THR A 894 -3.65 -12.02 -24.89
CA THR A 894 -5.10 -12.03 -25.15
C THR A 894 -5.85 -11.01 -24.30
N TYR A 895 -5.63 -11.01 -22.99
CA TYR A 895 -6.37 -10.11 -22.10
C TYR A 895 -6.01 -8.64 -22.31
N HIS A 896 -4.75 -8.34 -22.62
CA HIS A 896 -4.34 -6.96 -22.88
C HIS A 896 -4.79 -6.47 -24.26
N ALA A 897 -4.87 -7.36 -25.25
CA ALA A 897 -5.47 -7.03 -26.54
C ALA A 897 -6.93 -6.56 -26.40
N ARG A 898 -7.69 -7.18 -25.49
CA ARG A 898 -9.05 -6.71 -25.14
C ARG A 898 -9.04 -5.32 -24.49
N LEU A 899 -8.08 -5.04 -23.58
CA LEU A 899 -7.95 -3.73 -22.95
C LEU A 899 -7.67 -2.63 -23.97
N TYR A 900 -6.75 -2.88 -24.90
CA TYR A 900 -6.43 -1.93 -25.98
C TYR A 900 -7.64 -1.68 -26.89
N SER A 901 -8.37 -2.73 -27.26
CA SER A 901 -9.57 -2.63 -28.08
C SER A 901 -10.68 -1.86 -27.35
N ALA A 902 -10.90 -2.12 -26.08
CA ALA A 902 -11.86 -1.38 -25.26
C ALA A 902 -11.47 0.10 -25.12
N ALA A 903 -10.18 0.39 -24.89
CA ALA A 903 -9.67 1.76 -24.84
C ALA A 903 -9.88 2.49 -26.19
N LYS A 904 -9.62 1.82 -27.29
CA LYS A 904 -9.85 2.37 -28.65
C LYS A 904 -11.32 2.64 -28.90
N TYR A 905 -12.21 1.74 -28.46
CA TYR A 905 -13.66 1.96 -28.53
C TYR A 905 -14.07 3.21 -27.75
N VAL A 906 -13.62 3.35 -26.50
CA VAL A 906 -13.90 4.52 -25.65
C VAL A 906 -13.35 5.80 -26.29
N ALA A 907 -12.14 5.76 -26.83
CA ALA A 907 -11.50 6.89 -27.50
C ALA A 907 -12.30 7.38 -28.74
N GLN A 908 -12.92 6.47 -29.47
CA GLN A 908 -13.71 6.78 -30.68
C GLN A 908 -15.17 7.08 -30.39
N SER A 909 -15.66 6.77 -29.17
CA SER A 909 -17.07 6.93 -28.83
C SER A 909 -17.43 8.39 -28.54
N LYS A 910 -18.62 8.80 -29.07
CA LYS A 910 -19.26 10.08 -28.73
C LYS A 910 -20.13 10.01 -27.49
N ASP A 911 -20.38 8.82 -26.96
CA ASP A 911 -21.16 8.63 -25.76
C ASP A 911 -20.39 9.18 -24.52
N ASN A 912 -21.11 9.47 -23.43
CA ASN A 912 -20.52 9.74 -22.13
C ASN A 912 -19.99 8.43 -21.54
N ILE A 913 -18.86 7.99 -22.07
CA ILE A 913 -18.19 6.74 -21.70
C ILE A 913 -16.73 7.01 -21.36
N ASN A 914 -16.26 6.48 -20.26
CA ASN A 914 -14.87 6.58 -19.79
C ASN A 914 -14.35 5.19 -19.42
N LEU A 915 -13.02 5.04 -19.35
CA LEU A 915 -12.38 3.79 -19.00
C LEU A 915 -11.64 3.92 -17.67
N VAL A 916 -11.87 2.93 -16.81
CA VAL A 916 -11.13 2.74 -15.56
C VAL A 916 -10.43 1.40 -15.63
N GLN A 917 -9.10 1.40 -15.61
CA GLN A 917 -8.31 0.17 -15.68
C GLN A 917 -7.96 -0.36 -14.31
N LEU A 918 -8.31 -1.62 -14.05
CA LEU A 918 -7.85 -2.38 -12.89
C LEU A 918 -6.48 -2.99 -13.17
N VAL A 919 -5.53 -2.71 -12.29
CA VAL A 919 -4.12 -3.12 -12.42
C VAL A 919 -3.69 -3.87 -11.17
N SER A 920 -3.22 -5.10 -11.32
CA SER A 920 -2.70 -5.86 -10.18
C SER A 920 -1.34 -5.32 -9.74
N PHE A 921 -1.17 -5.08 -8.45
CA PHE A 921 0.12 -4.70 -7.90
C PHE A 921 1.17 -5.79 -8.19
N GLY A 922 2.39 -5.38 -8.53
CA GLY A 922 3.47 -6.30 -8.88
C GLY A 922 3.35 -6.97 -10.26
N CYS A 923 2.32 -6.66 -11.06
CA CYS A 923 2.17 -7.22 -12.39
C CYS A 923 3.13 -6.58 -13.40
N GLY A 924 4.17 -7.32 -13.83
CA GLY A 924 5.14 -6.85 -14.81
C GLY A 924 4.54 -6.58 -16.20
N VAL A 925 3.49 -7.30 -16.59
CA VAL A 925 2.80 -7.06 -17.86
C VAL A 925 2.01 -5.75 -17.81
N ASP A 926 1.30 -5.47 -16.71
CA ASP A 926 0.58 -4.21 -16.54
C ASP A 926 1.54 -3.00 -16.51
N ALA A 927 2.73 -3.17 -15.94
CA ALA A 927 3.73 -2.10 -15.91
C ALA A 927 4.11 -1.57 -17.31
N ILE A 928 3.95 -2.39 -18.34
CA ILE A 928 4.22 -2.03 -19.74
C ILE A 928 2.92 -1.62 -20.45
N THR A 929 1.84 -2.38 -20.26
CA THR A 929 0.62 -2.25 -21.07
C THR A 929 -0.28 -1.09 -20.68
N THR A 930 -0.15 -0.59 -19.45
CA THR A 930 -0.90 0.59 -18.97
C THR A 930 -0.57 1.86 -19.75
N ASP A 931 0.67 2.00 -20.18
CA ASP A 931 1.10 3.18 -20.93
C ASP A 931 0.46 3.20 -22.33
N GLU A 932 0.29 2.04 -22.98
CA GLU A 932 -0.45 1.92 -24.25
C GLU A 932 -1.91 2.33 -24.09
N VAL A 933 -2.61 1.83 -23.05
CA VAL A 933 -4.02 2.20 -22.80
C VAL A 933 -4.16 3.71 -22.58
N ARG A 934 -3.22 4.28 -21.81
CA ARG A 934 -3.18 5.73 -21.53
C ARG A 934 -3.02 6.52 -22.83
N GLU A 935 -2.05 6.15 -23.66
CA GLU A 935 -1.75 6.85 -24.91
C GLU A 935 -2.94 6.80 -25.88
N ILE A 936 -3.62 5.66 -25.98
CA ILE A 936 -4.83 5.51 -26.82
C ILE A 936 -5.92 6.50 -26.38
N LEU A 937 -6.15 6.67 -25.08
CA LEU A 937 -7.18 7.55 -24.51
C LEU A 937 -6.79 9.03 -24.60
N GLU A 938 -5.59 9.37 -24.19
CA GLU A 938 -5.12 10.76 -24.11
C GLU A 938 -5.01 11.43 -25.48
N LYS A 939 -4.71 10.67 -26.56
CA LYS A 939 -4.72 11.16 -27.96
C LYS A 939 -6.06 11.75 -28.38
N THR A 940 -7.15 11.34 -27.75
CA THR A 940 -8.51 11.84 -28.03
C THR A 940 -9.05 12.72 -26.91
N GLY A 941 -8.21 13.06 -25.96
CA GLY A 941 -8.56 13.88 -24.81
C GLY A 941 -9.43 13.16 -23.79
N LYS A 942 -9.57 11.85 -23.82
CA LYS A 942 -10.22 11.07 -22.74
C LYS A 942 -9.29 10.94 -21.56
N ILE A 943 -9.85 10.95 -20.34
CA ILE A 943 -9.08 10.85 -19.10
C ILE A 943 -8.74 9.39 -18.85
N TYR A 944 -7.45 9.07 -18.68
CA TYR A 944 -7.02 7.76 -18.23
C TYR A 944 -7.10 7.65 -16.71
N THR A 945 -7.83 6.66 -16.21
CA THR A 945 -7.93 6.38 -14.79
C THR A 945 -7.49 4.96 -14.48
N GLN A 946 -6.52 4.83 -13.58
CA GLN A 946 -5.96 3.55 -13.14
C GLN A 946 -6.28 3.32 -11.68
N ILE A 947 -6.79 2.13 -11.35
CA ILE A 947 -6.99 1.66 -9.96
C ILE A 947 -6.10 0.45 -9.74
N LYS A 948 -5.19 0.57 -8.76
CA LYS A 948 -4.35 -0.55 -8.34
C LYS A 948 -5.13 -1.42 -7.38
N ILE A 949 -5.18 -2.72 -7.67
CA ILE A 949 -5.77 -3.74 -6.82
C ILE A 949 -4.69 -4.64 -6.25
N ASP A 950 -4.88 -5.04 -5.00
CA ASP A 950 -3.94 -5.82 -4.23
C ASP A 950 -4.68 -6.65 -3.17
N GLU A 951 -3.95 -7.31 -2.27
CA GLU A 951 -4.50 -8.01 -1.10
C GLU A 951 -5.44 -7.13 -0.27
N ILE A 952 -5.18 -5.82 -0.29
CA ILE A 952 -6.01 -4.80 0.33
C ILE A 952 -6.16 -3.66 -0.66
N SER A 953 -7.38 -3.17 -0.80
CA SER A 953 -7.65 -1.93 -1.55
C SER A 953 -8.16 -0.86 -0.58
N ASN A 954 -7.51 0.29 -0.62
CA ASN A 954 -8.00 1.48 0.07
C ASN A 954 -9.19 2.06 -0.70
N MET A 955 -10.41 1.69 -0.29
CA MET A 955 -11.63 2.14 -0.96
C MET A 955 -11.83 3.66 -0.90
N GLY A 956 -11.25 4.34 0.09
CA GLY A 956 -11.23 5.80 0.14
C GLY A 956 -10.48 6.41 -1.04
N ALA A 957 -9.27 5.92 -1.31
CA ALA A 957 -8.48 6.34 -2.45
C ALA A 957 -9.17 6.03 -3.79
N VAL A 958 -9.78 4.85 -3.90
CA VAL A 958 -10.58 4.46 -5.08
C VAL A 958 -11.75 5.42 -5.28
N THR A 959 -12.47 5.76 -4.21
CA THR A 959 -13.59 6.72 -4.25
C THR A 959 -13.14 8.10 -4.74
N ILE A 960 -12.02 8.61 -4.22
CA ILE A 960 -11.45 9.90 -4.64
C ILE A 960 -11.13 9.89 -6.14
N ARG A 961 -10.48 8.84 -6.64
CA ARG A 961 -10.14 8.70 -8.06
C ARG A 961 -11.38 8.67 -8.97
N LEU A 962 -12.40 7.90 -8.58
CA LEU A 962 -13.64 7.82 -9.35
C LEU A 962 -14.40 9.15 -9.32
N ARG A 963 -14.56 9.78 -8.17
CA ARG A 963 -15.20 11.10 -8.05
C ARG A 963 -14.45 12.18 -8.83
N SER A 964 -13.12 12.16 -8.83
CA SER A 964 -12.29 13.06 -9.64
C SER A 964 -12.52 12.85 -11.13
N LEU A 965 -12.60 11.59 -11.59
CA LEU A 965 -12.93 11.27 -12.98
C LEU A 965 -14.31 11.82 -13.37
N PHE A 966 -15.35 11.59 -12.55
CA PHE A 966 -16.70 12.07 -12.83
C PHE A 966 -16.76 13.60 -12.89
N SER A 967 -16.16 14.29 -11.92
CA SER A 967 -16.13 15.76 -11.89
C SER A 967 -15.40 16.34 -13.10
N ALA A 968 -14.27 15.77 -13.49
CA ALA A 968 -13.53 16.21 -14.67
C ALA A 968 -14.29 15.94 -15.98
N ALA A 969 -15.01 14.81 -16.06
CA ALA A 969 -15.84 14.48 -17.22
C ALA A 969 -17.04 15.45 -17.35
N GLU A 970 -17.73 15.75 -16.24
CA GLU A 970 -18.85 16.73 -16.18
C GLU A 970 -18.39 18.13 -16.58
N GLU A 971 -17.25 18.59 -16.07
CA GLU A 971 -16.72 19.92 -16.41
C GLU A 971 -16.42 20.02 -17.91
N LYS A 972 -15.89 18.95 -18.49
CA LYS A 972 -15.62 18.88 -19.93
C LYS A 972 -16.91 18.90 -20.76
N GLU A 973 -17.96 18.18 -20.37
CA GLU A 973 -19.26 18.21 -21.05
C GLU A 973 -19.90 19.59 -21.02
N ARG A 974 -19.90 20.27 -19.86
CA ARG A 974 -20.45 21.62 -19.71
C ARG A 974 -19.80 22.63 -20.65
N ARG A 975 -18.49 22.50 -20.88
CA ARG A 975 -17.76 23.39 -21.80
C ARG A 975 -18.10 23.12 -23.26
N MET A 976 -18.16 21.83 -23.65
CA MET A 976 -18.54 21.46 -25.02
C MET A 976 -19.98 21.82 -25.37
N THR A 977 -20.84 22.02 -24.36
CA THR A 977 -22.24 22.49 -24.56
C THR A 977 -22.37 24.02 -24.57
N ASN A 978 -21.38 24.73 -24.05
CA ASN A 978 -21.34 26.21 -24.01
C ASN A 978 -20.53 26.82 -25.17
N GLU A 979 -19.74 26.01 -25.89
CA GLU A 979 -19.14 26.32 -27.19
C GLU A 979 -20.07 25.88 -28.34
#